data_b0c4aa0da65e2c4ad44a3caf137fe5f7
#
_entry.id   b0c4aa0da65e2c4ad44a3caf137fe5f7
#
_cell.length_a   1.000
_cell.length_b   1.000
_cell.length_c   1.000
_cell.angle_alpha   90.00
_cell.angle_beta   90.00
_cell.angle_gamma   90.00
#
_symmetry.space_group_name_H-M   'P 1'
#
loop_
_entity.id
_entity.type
_entity.pdbx_description
1 polymer ?
#
loop_
_entity_poly.entity_id
_entity_poly.type
_entity_poly.pdbx_seq_one_letter_code
_entity_poly.pdbx_strand_id
1 'polypeptide(L)'
;MKGKVLKKAALGMALGACLASMAPLAMAQSATGAVAGRANAGDQITITNTATGATRSVTVGGDGGYRLAQLPVGDYQLQVKRAGQDVGDGVAVNVSLGGTTTVNLGGDGAVVNLNAIQVVGSRVVNRVDVRSTESATNINRQELARLPVDQSLSSVALLAPGVVNSGATFGGLSFGGSSVAENAIYINGLNVTDPYRRQGFSSVPFGFYEEVQVKTGGYSAEFGRSTGGVINAVTRSGSNEFQAGAELTLEPSAWEASKEDHFHRDGTLDERNRTSRDTSPFYKANVWASGAIVKDRLFFFAMYEMRDSQPKDIDTIEAWKTKSNNDFWGAKLDWRINDDHALELLAFSDKADSETTKYGYTWDTGMLGNWRGGSTAGSGGDNWSLTYTGHFGDNFTAKAMYGVNERSALSGTPLDADCSIVTRSGSYTTRFGAETIPEGCHPTDTSISSRYDKREAARLDFEWTLGDHLLRFGLDQEIMDSDSSVVYPGDGVSYQAQAANAGAVLPNGALVPAGVTRIIDARRYITGSPVTTEAQAFYVEDNWSVTPNLLLNLGLRFDKFHNKLASGATFAKADFSDMMAPRVGFSWDMKGDGTTKLFGNAGRYYIPLTNKLTDYFGGGTTDEHTYYVLNGWIQQTHPVTGATYLVPDLGPQIGPVNTDGNAPAPDDVRTAVARDLKQVFQDEYILGFQQAINQAWSYGVNATYRKVTRAVEDARINHVAGCPWYSGDWPIINPGESTTL
;
A
#
# COMPACT_ATOMS: atom_id res chain seq x y z
N MET A 1 19.68 41.91 27.35
CA MET A 1 18.78 41.92 26.19
C MET A 1 19.47 41.56 24.84
N LYS A 2 20.79 41.64 24.71
CA LYS A 2 21.48 41.32 23.42
C LYS A 2 21.59 39.84 23.05
N GLY A 3 21.48 38.91 24.00
CA GLY A 3 21.61 37.45 23.71
C GLY A 3 20.39 36.77 23.09
N LYS A 4 19.18 37.33 23.22
CA LYS A 4 17.93 36.78 22.66
C LYS A 4 17.71 37.16 21.19
N VAL A 5 18.25 38.27 20.73
CA VAL A 5 18.16 38.75 19.36
C VAL A 5 19.12 37.98 18.45
N LEU A 6 20.31 37.66 18.91
CA LEU A 6 21.27 36.84 18.16
C LEU A 6 20.81 35.39 17.95
N LYS A 7 20.12 34.79 18.95
CA LYS A 7 19.58 33.44 18.80
C LYS A 7 18.41 33.38 17.80
N LYS A 8 17.57 34.42 17.72
CA LYS A 8 16.49 34.49 16.72
C LYS A 8 17.01 34.74 15.31
N ALA A 9 18.07 35.56 15.16
CA ALA A 9 18.72 35.80 13.88
C ALA A 9 19.48 34.56 13.39
N ALA A 10 20.16 33.82 14.29
CA ALA A 10 20.83 32.57 13.97
C ALA A 10 19.82 31.44 13.59
N LEU A 11 18.66 31.36 14.25
CA LEU A 11 17.60 30.43 13.92
C LEU A 11 16.95 30.77 12.57
N GLY A 12 16.73 32.06 12.27
CA GLY A 12 16.23 32.51 10.98
C GLY A 12 17.22 32.28 9.82
N MET A 13 18.51 32.46 10.05
CA MET A 13 19.57 32.15 9.09
C MET A 13 19.76 30.62 8.91
N ALA A 14 19.66 29.84 9.98
CA ALA A 14 19.71 28.40 9.92
C ALA A 14 18.48 27.82 9.17
N LEU A 15 17.27 28.35 9.40
CA LEU A 15 16.07 28.00 8.63
C LEU A 15 16.20 28.42 7.15
N GLY A 16 16.72 29.63 6.88
CA GLY A 16 16.96 30.10 5.52
C GLY A 16 18.05 29.33 4.79
N ALA A 17 19.13 28.91 5.49
CA ALA A 17 20.17 28.07 4.93
C ALA A 17 19.71 26.61 4.71
N CYS A 18 18.87 26.05 5.61
CA CYS A 18 18.22 24.76 5.40
C CYS A 18 17.26 24.77 4.20
N LEU A 19 16.49 25.87 4.01
CA LEU A 19 15.62 26.03 2.84
C LEU A 19 16.41 26.26 1.54
N ALA A 20 17.59 26.85 1.59
CA ALA A 20 18.42 27.09 0.41
C ALA A 20 19.32 25.90 0.02
N SER A 21 19.61 24.99 0.96
CA SER A 21 20.39 23.77 0.71
C SER A 21 19.53 22.53 0.37
N MET A 22 18.20 22.63 0.49
CA MET A 22 17.24 21.60 0.08
C MET A 22 16.63 21.92 -1.29
N ALA A 23 17.46 22.17 -2.30
CA ALA A 23 17.03 22.17 -3.69
C ALA A 23 17.39 20.86 -4.38
N PRO A 24 16.67 19.75 -4.06
CA PRO A 24 16.13 18.87 -5.09
C PRO A 24 14.62 19.07 -5.15
N LEU A 25 14.13 19.17 -6.34
CA LEU A 25 12.78 19.30 -6.85
C LEU A 25 11.73 18.46 -6.07
N ALA A 26 10.81 19.10 -5.36
CA ALA A 26 9.71 18.45 -4.61
C ALA A 26 8.42 18.41 -5.44
N MET A 27 7.59 17.34 -5.36
CA MET A 27 6.59 17.01 -6.39
C MET A 27 5.34 16.21 -5.90
N ALA A 28 4.08 16.41 -6.39
CA ALA A 28 2.82 15.88 -5.81
C ALA A 28 1.73 15.36 -6.79
N GLN A 29 0.94 14.31 -6.40
CA GLN A 29 -0.25 13.80 -7.11
C GLN A 29 -1.53 14.58 -6.79
N SER A 30 -2.54 14.54 -7.71
CA SER A 30 -3.77 15.29 -7.55
C SER A 30 -4.71 14.66 -6.51
N ALA A 31 -4.88 15.35 -5.38
CA ALA A 31 -5.87 15.07 -4.35
C ALA A 31 -7.07 16.06 -4.47
N THR A 32 -7.41 16.49 -5.67
CA THR A 32 -8.31 17.60 -5.96
C THR A 32 -9.21 17.26 -7.14
N GLY A 33 -10.22 18.07 -7.38
CA GLY A 33 -11.07 18.03 -8.57
C GLY A 33 -11.10 19.37 -9.31
N ALA A 34 -12.06 19.53 -10.21
CA ALA A 34 -12.23 20.75 -11.01
C ALA A 34 -13.71 21.08 -11.23
N VAL A 35 -13.99 22.35 -11.53
CA VAL A 35 -15.26 22.82 -12.09
C VAL A 35 -14.96 23.45 -13.44
N ALA A 36 -15.71 23.05 -14.47
CA ALA A 36 -15.57 23.59 -15.81
C ALA A 36 -16.95 23.76 -16.47
N GLY A 37 -17.02 24.54 -17.53
CA GLY A 37 -18.29 24.71 -18.23
C GLY A 37 -18.24 25.82 -19.28
N ARG A 38 -19.41 26.29 -19.65
CA ARG A 38 -19.59 27.42 -20.57
C ARG A 38 -20.42 28.52 -19.94
N ALA A 39 -20.06 29.77 -20.24
CA ALA A 39 -20.78 30.97 -19.86
C ALA A 39 -20.54 32.05 -20.92
N ASN A 40 -21.09 33.23 -20.73
CA ASN A 40 -20.83 34.32 -21.71
C ASN A 40 -19.38 34.79 -21.62
N ALA A 41 -18.75 34.99 -22.77
CA ALA A 41 -17.40 35.52 -22.85
C ALA A 41 -17.27 36.84 -22.05
N GLY A 42 -16.22 36.96 -21.25
CA GLY A 42 -15.96 38.11 -20.39
C GLY A 42 -16.69 38.11 -19.04
N ASP A 43 -17.58 37.14 -18.75
CA ASP A 43 -18.14 36.96 -17.43
C ASP A 43 -17.02 36.47 -16.48
N GLN A 44 -17.08 36.83 -15.20
CA GLN A 44 -16.22 36.30 -14.16
C GLN A 44 -17.00 35.22 -13.40
N ILE A 45 -16.45 34.01 -13.35
CA ILE A 45 -16.97 32.90 -12.57
C ILE A 45 -16.19 32.85 -11.27
N THR A 46 -16.87 33.03 -10.14
CA THR A 46 -16.31 32.91 -8.80
C THR A 46 -16.88 31.69 -8.12
N ILE A 47 -16.00 30.86 -7.53
CA ILE A 47 -16.40 29.71 -6.74
C ILE A 47 -15.90 29.88 -5.29
N THR A 48 -16.76 29.62 -4.31
CA THR A 48 -16.48 29.77 -2.90
C THR A 48 -16.68 28.44 -2.19
N ASN A 49 -15.66 27.90 -1.52
CA ASN A 49 -15.80 26.73 -0.68
C ASN A 49 -16.68 27.07 0.53
N THR A 50 -17.76 26.33 0.72
CA THR A 50 -18.74 26.65 1.78
C THR A 50 -18.23 26.38 3.19
N ALA A 51 -17.27 25.47 3.34
CA ALA A 51 -16.70 25.07 4.63
C ALA A 51 -15.57 26.02 5.11
N THR A 52 -14.75 26.49 4.17
CA THR A 52 -13.53 27.25 4.50
C THR A 52 -13.60 28.73 4.08
N GLY A 53 -14.58 29.12 3.29
CA GLY A 53 -14.68 30.46 2.71
C GLY A 53 -13.62 30.73 1.62
N ALA A 54 -12.86 29.73 1.18
CA ALA A 54 -11.88 29.90 0.12
C ALA A 54 -12.54 30.25 -1.20
N THR A 55 -12.09 31.30 -1.88
CA THR A 55 -12.63 31.78 -3.14
C THR A 55 -11.62 31.64 -4.27
N ARG A 56 -12.11 31.31 -5.46
CA ARG A 56 -11.36 31.39 -6.71
C ARG A 56 -12.23 31.96 -7.81
N SER A 57 -11.61 32.72 -8.69
CA SER A 57 -12.30 33.31 -9.84
C SER A 57 -11.53 33.04 -11.12
N VAL A 58 -12.25 32.96 -12.22
CA VAL A 58 -11.70 32.88 -13.59
C VAL A 58 -12.54 33.73 -14.49
N THR A 59 -11.90 34.39 -15.48
CA THR A 59 -12.60 35.12 -16.54
C THR A 59 -12.87 34.17 -17.69
N VAL A 60 -14.14 34.15 -18.14
CA VAL A 60 -14.59 33.31 -19.27
C VAL A 60 -13.90 33.74 -20.55
N GLY A 61 -13.26 32.81 -21.23
CA GLY A 61 -12.58 33.05 -22.50
C GLY A 61 -13.49 33.49 -23.64
N GLY A 62 -12.91 33.95 -24.74
CA GLY A 62 -13.65 34.39 -25.93
C GLY A 62 -14.44 33.26 -26.61
N ASP A 63 -14.09 32.01 -26.37
CA ASP A 63 -14.79 30.79 -26.79
C ASP A 63 -15.98 30.42 -25.87
N GLY A 64 -16.18 31.18 -24.81
CA GLY A 64 -17.21 30.92 -23.78
C GLY A 64 -16.86 29.81 -22.80
N GLY A 65 -15.66 29.26 -22.85
CA GLY A 65 -15.21 28.23 -21.92
C GLY A 65 -14.61 28.78 -20.62
N TYR A 66 -14.79 28.07 -19.52
CA TYR A 66 -14.10 28.37 -18.25
C TYR A 66 -13.70 27.07 -17.53
N ARG A 67 -12.63 27.13 -16.75
CA ARG A 67 -12.16 26.04 -15.88
C ARG A 67 -11.53 26.56 -14.61
N LEU A 68 -11.95 26.02 -13.48
CA LEU A 68 -11.36 26.19 -12.15
C LEU A 68 -10.79 24.83 -11.73
N ALA A 69 -9.48 24.70 -11.81
CA ALA A 69 -8.77 23.45 -11.56
C ALA A 69 -8.17 23.38 -10.17
N GLN A 70 -7.76 22.18 -9.74
CA GLN A 70 -7.08 21.90 -8.47
C GLN A 70 -7.86 22.44 -7.25
N LEU A 71 -9.18 22.24 -7.28
CA LEU A 71 -10.05 22.57 -6.15
C LEU A 71 -10.03 21.42 -5.15
N PRO A 72 -9.84 21.69 -3.84
CA PRO A 72 -10.08 20.69 -2.80
C PRO A 72 -11.46 20.04 -2.94
N VAL A 73 -11.56 18.76 -2.57
CA VAL A 73 -12.83 18.03 -2.54
C VAL A 73 -13.80 18.71 -1.56
N GLY A 74 -15.07 18.82 -1.93
CA GLY A 74 -16.10 19.40 -1.07
C GLY A 74 -17.18 20.19 -1.79
N ASP A 75 -17.96 20.95 -1.02
CA ASP A 75 -19.09 21.72 -1.48
C ASP A 75 -18.74 23.19 -1.70
N TYR A 76 -19.20 23.72 -2.83
CA TYR A 76 -18.90 25.08 -3.26
C TYR A 76 -20.17 25.82 -3.69
N GLN A 77 -20.10 27.14 -3.59
CA GLN A 77 -21.09 28.06 -4.18
C GLN A 77 -20.44 28.74 -5.41
N LEU A 78 -20.99 28.55 -6.58
CA LEU A 78 -20.56 29.18 -7.82
C LEU A 78 -21.42 30.42 -8.09
N GLN A 79 -20.80 31.57 -8.38
CA GLN A 79 -21.45 32.83 -8.67
C GLN A 79 -20.91 33.41 -9.97
N VAL A 80 -21.79 33.91 -10.82
CA VAL A 80 -21.42 34.65 -12.04
C VAL A 80 -21.43 36.15 -11.75
N LYS A 81 -20.39 36.85 -12.23
CA LYS A 81 -20.33 38.30 -12.21
C LYS A 81 -20.14 38.83 -13.62
N ARG A 82 -20.96 39.81 -13.99
CA ARG A 82 -20.89 40.52 -15.29
C ARG A 82 -20.70 42.01 -15.00
N ALA A 83 -19.63 42.60 -15.53
CA ALA A 83 -19.26 44.00 -15.27
C ALA A 83 -19.21 44.31 -13.74
N GLY A 84 -18.80 43.36 -12.91
CA GLY A 84 -18.68 43.50 -11.45
C GLY A 84 -19.98 43.31 -10.65
N GLN A 85 -21.12 43.04 -11.32
CA GLN A 85 -22.40 42.78 -10.65
C GLN A 85 -22.75 41.31 -10.72
N ASP A 86 -23.35 40.76 -9.64
CA ASP A 86 -23.81 39.39 -9.58
C ASP A 86 -24.96 39.17 -10.57
N VAL A 87 -24.91 38.07 -11.32
CA VAL A 87 -25.93 37.66 -12.30
C VAL A 87 -26.55 36.34 -11.85
N GLY A 88 -27.86 36.36 -11.64
CA GLY A 88 -28.62 35.20 -11.18
C GLY A 88 -28.34 34.80 -9.72
N ASP A 89 -29.01 33.76 -9.28
CA ASP A 89 -28.78 33.15 -7.99
C ASP A 89 -27.55 32.22 -8.05
N GLY A 90 -26.74 32.21 -7.03
CA GLY A 90 -25.56 31.33 -6.99
C GLY A 90 -25.93 29.83 -7.07
N VAL A 91 -25.06 29.03 -7.68
CA VAL A 91 -25.25 27.59 -7.91
C VAL A 91 -24.40 26.79 -6.95
N ALA A 92 -25.03 25.89 -6.17
CA ALA A 92 -24.29 24.95 -5.32
C ALA A 92 -23.69 23.83 -6.17
N VAL A 93 -22.39 23.56 -5.99
CA VAL A 93 -21.61 22.61 -6.79
C VAL A 93 -20.82 21.71 -5.84
N ASN A 94 -20.77 20.42 -6.13
CA ASN A 94 -19.88 19.49 -5.43
C ASN A 94 -18.63 19.20 -6.31
N VAL A 95 -17.47 19.25 -5.70
CA VAL A 95 -16.18 18.91 -6.33
C VAL A 95 -15.71 17.56 -5.79
N SER A 96 -15.60 16.58 -6.68
CA SER A 96 -15.17 15.21 -6.38
C SER A 96 -13.73 14.97 -6.79
N LEU A 97 -13.08 14.02 -6.12
CA LEU A 97 -11.70 13.64 -6.32
C LEU A 97 -11.43 13.16 -7.76
N GLY A 98 -10.45 13.80 -8.41
CA GLY A 98 -10.05 13.49 -9.80
C GLY A 98 -11.12 13.77 -10.86
N GLY A 99 -12.32 14.22 -10.46
CA GLY A 99 -13.45 14.51 -11.35
C GLY A 99 -13.50 15.96 -11.81
N THR A 100 -14.26 16.21 -12.88
CA THR A 100 -14.61 17.55 -13.34
C THR A 100 -16.12 17.73 -13.30
N THR A 101 -16.61 18.61 -12.43
CA THR A 101 -18.02 18.97 -12.38
C THR A 101 -18.30 20.00 -13.49
N THR A 102 -19.15 19.62 -14.45
CA THR A 102 -19.50 20.49 -15.58
C THR A 102 -20.72 21.33 -15.26
N VAL A 103 -20.61 22.65 -15.32
CA VAL A 103 -21.71 23.61 -15.09
C VAL A 103 -21.79 24.58 -16.26
N ASN A 104 -22.83 24.44 -17.09
CA ASN A 104 -23.10 25.37 -18.20
C ASN A 104 -24.13 26.41 -17.76
N LEU A 105 -23.83 27.69 -18.01
CA LEU A 105 -24.59 28.83 -17.50
C LEU A 105 -25.18 29.63 -18.70
N GLY A 106 -26.43 29.99 -18.58
CA GLY A 106 -27.12 30.85 -19.57
C GLY A 106 -26.80 32.33 -19.42
N GLY A 107 -27.38 33.14 -20.32
CA GLY A 107 -27.19 34.60 -20.30
C GLY A 107 -27.73 35.29 -19.05
N ASP A 108 -28.61 34.65 -18.30
CA ASP A 108 -29.17 35.09 -17.02
C ASP A 108 -28.41 34.54 -15.79
N GLY A 109 -27.32 33.80 -16.04
CA GLY A 109 -26.55 33.11 -14.97
C GLY A 109 -27.19 31.83 -14.44
N ALA A 110 -28.35 31.44 -14.95
CA ALA A 110 -29.00 30.18 -14.57
C ALA A 110 -28.33 28.98 -15.27
N VAL A 111 -28.39 27.80 -14.64
CA VAL A 111 -27.88 26.56 -15.23
C VAL A 111 -28.75 26.13 -16.41
N VAL A 112 -28.15 26.02 -17.60
CA VAL A 112 -28.89 25.73 -18.86
C VAL A 112 -29.12 24.24 -19.05
N ASN A 113 -28.37 23.35 -18.40
CA ASN A 113 -28.42 21.91 -18.66
C ASN A 113 -28.62 21.12 -17.38
N LEU A 114 -29.86 21.07 -16.89
CA LEU A 114 -30.24 20.35 -15.67
C LEU A 114 -30.39 18.83 -15.87
N ASN A 115 -30.45 18.32 -17.10
CA ASN A 115 -30.72 16.90 -17.38
C ASN A 115 -29.55 15.96 -17.05
N ALA A 116 -28.33 16.48 -17.09
CA ALA A 116 -27.12 15.76 -16.71
C ALA A 116 -26.71 15.98 -15.27
N ILE A 117 -27.31 16.94 -14.60
CA ILE A 117 -26.87 17.48 -13.32
C ILE A 117 -27.91 17.10 -12.27
N GLN A 118 -27.54 16.28 -11.31
CA GLN A 118 -28.41 15.99 -10.20
C GLN A 118 -28.35 17.13 -9.18
N VAL A 119 -29.48 17.79 -8.95
CA VAL A 119 -29.68 18.66 -7.80
C VAL A 119 -30.15 17.80 -6.62
N VAL A 120 -29.26 17.38 -5.75
CA VAL A 120 -29.62 16.69 -4.51
C VAL A 120 -29.66 17.72 -3.39
N GLY A 121 -30.85 18.09 -2.96
CA GLY A 121 -31.01 19.09 -1.91
C GLY A 121 -30.39 20.44 -2.25
N SER A 122 -30.59 20.97 -3.48
CA SER A 122 -30.00 22.18 -4.06
C SER A 122 -28.55 22.12 -4.53
N ARG A 123 -27.94 20.93 -4.69
CA ARG A 123 -26.56 20.75 -5.18
C ARG A 123 -26.51 20.14 -6.57
N VAL A 124 -25.53 20.58 -7.37
CA VAL A 124 -25.21 20.00 -8.67
C VAL A 124 -24.22 18.85 -8.50
N VAL A 125 -24.60 17.62 -8.85
CA VAL A 125 -23.74 16.43 -8.81
C VAL A 125 -23.76 15.74 -10.18
N ASN A 126 -22.60 15.53 -10.79
CA ASN A 126 -22.48 14.76 -12.04
C ASN A 126 -22.51 13.26 -11.74
N ARG A 127 -23.50 12.54 -12.31
CA ARG A 127 -23.53 11.06 -12.26
C ARG A 127 -22.69 10.40 -13.34
N VAL A 128 -22.48 11.10 -14.46
CA VAL A 128 -21.64 10.65 -15.57
C VAL A 128 -20.61 11.75 -15.82
N ASP A 129 -19.34 11.48 -15.53
CA ASP A 129 -18.25 12.41 -15.79
C ASP A 129 -17.81 12.31 -17.26
N VAL A 130 -18.37 13.15 -18.11
CA VAL A 130 -18.04 13.19 -19.55
C VAL A 130 -16.67 13.83 -19.84
N ARG A 131 -16.00 14.39 -18.84
CA ARG A 131 -14.67 14.99 -18.96
C ARG A 131 -13.54 14.07 -18.51
N SER A 132 -13.85 12.83 -18.12
CA SER A 132 -12.88 11.80 -17.76
C SER A 132 -12.88 10.66 -18.78
N THR A 133 -11.71 10.17 -19.14
CA THR A 133 -11.53 8.96 -19.95
C THR A 133 -11.31 7.72 -19.10
N GLU A 134 -11.19 7.86 -17.78
CA GLU A 134 -10.84 6.79 -16.84
C GLU A 134 -12.03 5.89 -16.47
N SER A 135 -11.74 4.65 -16.13
CA SER A 135 -12.68 3.76 -15.44
C SER A 135 -12.45 3.89 -13.92
N ALA A 136 -13.28 4.70 -13.27
CA ALA A 136 -13.13 5.01 -11.84
C ALA A 136 -14.49 4.99 -11.12
N THR A 137 -14.45 4.68 -9.83
CA THR A 137 -15.58 4.75 -8.89
C THR A 137 -15.18 5.65 -7.74
N ASN A 138 -15.95 6.71 -7.51
CA ASN A 138 -15.75 7.63 -6.39
C ASN A 138 -16.76 7.34 -5.29
N ILE A 139 -16.30 7.29 -4.05
CA ILE A 139 -17.15 7.05 -2.86
C ILE A 139 -16.80 8.12 -1.84
N ASN A 140 -17.75 9.00 -1.56
CA ASN A 140 -17.58 10.09 -0.62
C ASN A 140 -17.89 9.66 0.83
N ARG A 141 -17.55 10.51 1.80
CA ARG A 141 -17.73 10.26 3.24
C ARG A 141 -19.17 9.92 3.63
N GLN A 142 -20.17 10.56 3.00
CA GLN A 142 -21.58 10.30 3.32
C GLN A 142 -22.02 8.92 2.84
N GLU A 143 -21.49 8.47 1.71
CA GLU A 143 -21.69 7.13 1.18
C GLU A 143 -20.94 6.11 2.04
N LEU A 144 -19.65 6.36 2.35
CA LEU A 144 -18.85 5.50 3.24
C LEU A 144 -19.56 5.21 4.58
N ALA A 145 -20.17 6.24 5.19
CA ALA A 145 -20.86 6.12 6.46
C ALA A 145 -22.18 5.30 6.39
N ARG A 146 -22.71 5.05 5.19
CA ARG A 146 -23.96 4.32 4.96
C ARG A 146 -23.79 2.93 4.40
N LEU A 147 -22.60 2.60 3.91
CA LEU A 147 -22.32 1.30 3.31
C LEU A 147 -22.26 0.22 4.39
N PRO A 148 -22.99 -0.89 4.23
CA PRO A 148 -22.96 -2.03 5.15
C PRO A 148 -21.78 -2.96 4.81
N VAL A 149 -20.55 -2.41 4.79
CA VAL A 149 -19.32 -3.14 4.52
C VAL A 149 -18.33 -2.94 5.67
N ASP A 150 -17.38 -3.82 5.80
CA ASP A 150 -16.29 -3.64 6.76
C ASP A 150 -15.62 -2.28 6.54
N GLN A 151 -15.31 -1.61 7.63
CA GLN A 151 -14.75 -0.26 7.60
C GLN A 151 -13.25 -0.30 7.24
N SER A 152 -12.92 -0.88 6.10
CA SER A 152 -11.58 -0.95 5.53
C SER A 152 -11.55 -0.43 4.08
N LEU A 153 -10.43 0.16 3.69
CA LEU A 153 -10.24 0.65 2.31
C LEU A 153 -10.37 -0.51 1.28
N SER A 154 -9.97 -1.72 1.67
CA SER A 154 -10.14 -2.91 0.84
C SER A 154 -11.59 -3.24 0.57
N SER A 155 -12.45 -3.20 1.60
CA SER A 155 -13.89 -3.47 1.46
C SER A 155 -14.59 -2.45 0.57
N VAL A 156 -14.17 -1.19 0.64
CA VAL A 156 -14.65 -0.13 -0.27
C VAL A 156 -14.22 -0.39 -1.71
N ALA A 157 -12.96 -0.78 -1.91
CA ALA A 157 -12.46 -1.05 -3.26
C ALA A 157 -13.19 -2.23 -3.93
N LEU A 158 -13.65 -3.23 -3.16
CA LEU A 158 -14.44 -4.36 -3.65
C LEU A 158 -15.82 -3.96 -4.20
N LEU A 159 -16.30 -2.76 -3.91
CA LEU A 159 -17.55 -2.22 -4.49
C LEU A 159 -17.36 -1.72 -5.92
N ALA A 160 -16.12 -1.46 -6.34
CA ALA A 160 -15.83 -1.01 -7.70
C ALA A 160 -15.93 -2.19 -8.69
N PRO A 161 -16.56 -1.98 -9.87
CA PRO A 161 -16.67 -3.01 -10.89
C PRO A 161 -15.30 -3.56 -11.32
N GLY A 162 -15.17 -4.90 -11.36
CA GLY A 162 -13.92 -5.56 -11.77
C GLY A 162 -12.88 -5.69 -10.65
N VAL A 163 -13.20 -5.32 -9.41
CA VAL A 163 -12.35 -5.57 -8.25
C VAL A 163 -12.86 -6.79 -7.49
N VAL A 164 -11.96 -7.71 -7.19
CA VAL A 164 -12.27 -8.95 -6.45
C VAL A 164 -11.18 -9.22 -5.41
N ASN A 165 -11.51 -10.05 -4.42
CA ASN A 165 -10.51 -10.55 -3.48
C ASN A 165 -9.71 -11.67 -4.16
N SER A 166 -8.39 -11.60 -4.15
CA SER A 166 -7.49 -12.54 -4.86
C SER A 166 -7.38 -13.93 -4.23
N GLY A 167 -8.18 -14.24 -3.22
CA GLY A 167 -8.21 -15.54 -2.55
C GLY A 167 -7.12 -15.75 -1.50
N ALA A 168 -7.08 -16.98 -0.92
CA ALA A 168 -6.33 -17.27 0.31
C ALA A 168 -4.80 -17.23 0.19
N THR A 169 -4.25 -17.50 -1.01
CA THR A 169 -2.78 -17.68 -1.17
C THR A 169 -2.00 -16.38 -0.99
N PHE A 170 -2.49 -15.25 -1.53
CA PHE A 170 -1.80 -13.97 -1.45
C PHE A 170 -2.60 -12.89 -0.71
N GLY A 171 -3.91 -13.07 -0.55
CA GLY A 171 -4.82 -12.10 0.09
C GLY A 171 -4.84 -10.73 -0.62
N GLY A 172 -5.91 -9.95 -0.42
CA GLY A 172 -5.98 -8.57 -0.90
C GLY A 172 -6.65 -8.39 -2.26
N LEU A 173 -6.52 -7.20 -2.84
CA LEU A 173 -7.30 -6.73 -3.97
C LEU A 173 -6.69 -7.14 -5.31
N SER A 174 -7.52 -7.68 -6.21
CA SER A 174 -7.22 -7.92 -7.62
C SER A 174 -8.10 -7.03 -8.49
N PHE A 175 -7.52 -6.26 -9.37
CA PHE A 175 -8.19 -5.34 -10.28
C PHE A 175 -8.18 -5.91 -11.69
N GLY A 176 -9.34 -6.40 -12.15
CA GLY A 176 -9.44 -6.98 -13.48
C GLY A 176 -8.52 -8.18 -13.71
N GLY A 177 -8.29 -9.01 -12.68
CA GLY A 177 -7.41 -10.18 -12.75
C GLY A 177 -5.93 -9.91 -12.46
N SER A 178 -5.54 -8.69 -12.06
CA SER A 178 -4.16 -8.38 -11.67
C SER A 178 -3.74 -9.08 -10.39
N SER A 179 -2.43 -9.24 -10.19
CA SER A 179 -1.86 -9.63 -8.90
C SER A 179 -2.05 -8.52 -7.85
N VAL A 180 -2.13 -8.89 -6.58
CA VAL A 180 -2.17 -7.91 -5.47
C VAL A 180 -0.97 -6.98 -5.42
N ALA A 181 0.19 -7.43 -5.88
CA ALA A 181 1.43 -6.64 -5.94
C ALA A 181 1.45 -5.61 -7.09
N GLU A 182 0.47 -5.66 -7.99
CA GLU A 182 0.40 -4.78 -9.15
C GLU A 182 -0.35 -3.47 -8.90
N ASN A 183 -0.94 -3.32 -7.72
CA ASN A 183 -1.74 -2.16 -7.34
C ASN A 183 -0.89 -1.04 -6.73
N ALA A 184 -1.42 0.18 -6.76
CA ALA A 184 -0.84 1.33 -6.07
C ALA A 184 -1.90 2.07 -5.26
N ILE A 185 -1.57 2.44 -4.03
CA ILE A 185 -2.47 3.11 -3.10
C ILE A 185 -1.85 4.42 -2.63
N TYR A 186 -2.63 5.50 -2.75
CA TYR A 186 -2.21 6.85 -2.40
C TYR A 186 -3.17 7.48 -1.39
N ILE A 187 -2.61 8.20 -0.41
CA ILE A 187 -3.36 9.03 0.55
C ILE A 187 -2.83 10.45 0.45
N ASN A 188 -3.68 11.41 0.06
CA ASN A 188 -3.32 12.80 -0.24
C ASN A 188 -2.11 12.91 -1.20
N GLY A 189 -1.96 11.93 -2.11
CA GLY A 189 -0.84 11.85 -3.05
C GLY A 189 0.40 11.12 -2.54
N LEU A 190 0.53 10.84 -1.25
CA LEU A 190 1.60 9.99 -0.72
C LEU A 190 1.32 8.52 -1.05
N ASN A 191 2.27 7.84 -1.69
CA ASN A 191 2.19 6.41 -1.95
C ASN A 191 2.42 5.62 -0.66
N VAL A 192 1.40 4.89 -0.22
CA VAL A 192 1.40 4.09 1.02
C VAL A 192 1.38 2.57 0.77
N THR A 193 1.61 2.15 -0.48
CA THR A 193 1.77 0.73 -0.83
C THR A 193 3.04 0.17 -0.21
N ASP A 194 3.01 -1.07 0.30
CA ASP A 194 4.18 -1.76 0.87
C ASP A 194 5.40 -1.66 -0.08
N PRO A 195 6.53 -1.07 0.34
CA PRO A 195 7.68 -0.85 -0.54
C PRO A 195 8.43 -2.15 -0.89
N TYR A 196 8.39 -3.14 -0.01
CA TYR A 196 9.17 -4.37 -0.12
C TYR A 196 8.51 -5.40 -1.03
N ARG A 197 7.26 -5.80 -0.73
CA ARG A 197 6.52 -6.84 -1.47
C ARG A 197 5.46 -6.27 -2.40
N ARG A 198 5.09 -5.00 -2.23
CA ARG A 198 3.93 -4.35 -2.84
C ARG A 198 2.58 -5.00 -2.46
N GLN A 199 2.58 -5.83 -1.44
CA GLN A 199 1.38 -6.49 -0.91
C GLN A 199 0.91 -5.76 0.35
N GLY A 200 -0.30 -5.18 0.29
CA GLY A 200 -0.84 -4.37 1.38
C GLY A 200 -0.42 -2.88 1.33
N PHE A 201 -0.90 -2.13 2.29
CA PHE A 201 -0.75 -0.68 2.40
C PHE A 201 -1.05 -0.23 3.83
N SER A 202 -0.83 1.06 4.15
CA SER A 202 -1.13 1.62 5.48
C SER A 202 -2.61 1.52 5.84
N SER A 203 -2.91 1.10 7.08
CA SER A 203 -4.26 0.85 7.58
C SER A 203 -4.87 2.08 8.23
N VAL A 204 -5.63 2.84 7.47
CA VAL A 204 -6.26 4.10 7.91
C VAL A 204 -7.77 3.93 8.08
N PRO A 205 -8.38 4.41 9.19
CA PRO A 205 -9.81 4.31 9.45
C PRO A 205 -10.68 5.07 8.46
N PHE A 206 -11.91 4.60 8.22
CA PHE A 206 -12.90 5.29 7.39
C PHE A 206 -13.18 6.73 7.84
N GLY A 207 -13.30 6.94 9.14
CA GLY A 207 -13.53 8.26 9.71
C GLY A 207 -12.49 9.31 9.37
N PHE A 208 -11.33 8.90 8.87
CA PHE A 208 -10.24 9.78 8.45
C PHE A 208 -10.34 10.22 6.99
N TYR A 209 -11.08 9.45 6.13
CA TYR A 209 -11.25 9.78 4.72
C TYR A 209 -12.41 10.74 4.47
N GLU A 210 -12.23 11.65 3.51
CA GLU A 210 -13.30 12.48 2.92
C GLU A 210 -13.85 11.84 1.65
N GLU A 211 -12.97 11.31 0.79
CA GLU A 211 -13.35 10.64 -0.44
C GLU A 211 -12.32 9.58 -0.84
N VAL A 212 -12.79 8.49 -1.42
CA VAL A 212 -11.98 7.41 -1.96
C VAL A 212 -12.35 7.23 -3.43
N GLN A 213 -11.34 7.26 -4.30
CA GLN A 213 -11.46 6.97 -5.72
C GLN A 213 -10.77 5.65 -6.04
N VAL A 214 -11.48 4.71 -6.61
CA VAL A 214 -11.00 3.41 -7.06
C VAL A 214 -10.93 3.40 -8.57
N LYS A 215 -9.70 3.44 -9.13
CA LYS A 215 -9.43 3.42 -10.57
C LYS A 215 -9.13 1.99 -11.00
N THR A 216 -9.97 1.46 -11.87
CA THR A 216 -9.84 0.08 -12.36
C THR A 216 -9.12 -0.03 -13.70
N GLY A 217 -8.80 1.09 -14.34
CA GLY A 217 -7.99 1.16 -15.56
C GLY A 217 -8.13 2.50 -16.29
N GLY A 218 -7.31 2.69 -17.32
CA GLY A 218 -7.31 3.91 -18.14
C GLY A 218 -6.84 5.17 -17.40
N TYR A 219 -6.12 5.00 -16.29
CA TYR A 219 -5.71 6.13 -15.46
C TYR A 219 -4.63 7.00 -16.12
N SER A 220 -4.64 8.28 -15.80
CA SER A 220 -3.82 9.32 -16.39
C SER A 220 -2.32 9.07 -16.25
N ALA A 221 -1.48 9.75 -17.06
CA ALA A 221 -0.02 9.59 -17.04
C ALA A 221 0.64 10.01 -15.72
N GLU A 222 -0.05 10.75 -14.87
CA GLU A 222 0.42 11.09 -13.52
C GLU A 222 0.57 9.86 -12.62
N PHE A 223 -0.24 8.80 -12.84
CA PHE A 223 -0.14 7.54 -12.10
C PHE A 223 0.75 6.54 -12.84
N GLY A 224 1.71 5.99 -12.16
CA GLY A 224 2.65 5.00 -12.69
C GLY A 224 2.94 3.88 -11.72
N ARG A 225 3.88 3.01 -12.11
CA ARG A 225 4.37 1.91 -11.28
C ARG A 225 3.26 0.96 -10.80
N SER A 226 2.20 0.85 -11.60
CA SER A 226 1.07 -0.06 -11.37
C SER A 226 0.64 -0.64 -12.71
N THR A 227 0.37 -1.94 -12.75
CA THR A 227 -0.27 -2.64 -13.87
C THR A 227 -1.67 -3.14 -13.50
N GLY A 228 -2.03 -3.06 -12.22
CA GLY A 228 -3.35 -3.38 -11.68
C GLY A 228 -4.28 -2.17 -11.59
N GLY A 229 -4.72 -1.85 -10.39
CA GLY A 229 -5.56 -0.69 -10.10
C GLY A 229 -4.83 0.37 -9.27
N VAL A 230 -5.48 1.53 -9.17
CA VAL A 230 -5.02 2.62 -8.33
C VAL A 230 -6.14 3.01 -7.37
N ILE A 231 -5.85 3.05 -6.07
CA ILE A 231 -6.73 3.65 -5.08
C ILE A 231 -6.12 5.01 -4.72
N ASN A 232 -6.90 6.07 -4.89
CA ASN A 232 -6.52 7.41 -4.49
C ASN A 232 -7.52 7.89 -3.43
N ALA A 233 -7.04 8.20 -2.23
CA ALA A 233 -7.88 8.62 -1.11
C ALA A 233 -7.47 10.00 -0.61
N VAL A 234 -8.44 10.79 -0.18
CA VAL A 234 -8.24 12.10 0.41
C VAL A 234 -8.76 12.10 1.83
N THR A 235 -7.99 12.64 2.74
CA THR A 235 -8.34 12.75 4.15
C THR A 235 -9.19 13.98 4.44
N ARG A 236 -9.94 13.95 5.54
CA ARG A 236 -10.76 15.07 6.02
C ARG A 236 -9.92 16.29 6.32
N SER A 237 -10.53 17.45 6.16
CA SER A 237 -10.01 18.77 6.51
C SER A 237 -10.86 19.43 7.57
N GLY A 238 -10.33 20.48 8.20
CA GLY A 238 -11.11 21.38 9.05
C GLY A 238 -11.95 22.35 8.26
N SER A 239 -12.86 23.02 8.95
CA SER A 239 -13.72 24.07 8.42
C SER A 239 -13.72 25.29 9.35
N ASN A 240 -14.40 26.37 8.95
CA ASN A 240 -14.59 27.54 9.83
C ASN A 240 -15.44 27.24 11.09
N GLU A 241 -16.22 26.18 11.05
CA GLU A 241 -17.00 25.72 12.17
C GLU A 241 -16.28 24.60 12.92
N PHE A 242 -16.19 24.72 14.23
CA PHE A 242 -15.67 23.64 15.06
C PHE A 242 -16.65 22.47 15.07
N GLN A 243 -16.14 21.29 14.77
CA GLN A 243 -16.87 20.04 14.81
C GLN A 243 -16.08 19.00 15.59
N ALA A 244 -16.77 18.16 16.34
CA ALA A 244 -16.18 17.03 17.03
C ALA A 244 -17.18 15.88 17.05
N GLY A 245 -16.68 14.66 17.14
CA GLY A 245 -17.54 13.50 17.21
C GLY A 245 -16.82 12.30 17.81
N ALA A 246 -17.61 11.31 18.16
CA ALA A 246 -17.14 10.00 18.62
C ALA A 246 -18.01 8.92 17.99
N GLU A 247 -17.40 7.78 17.71
CA GLU A 247 -18.06 6.59 17.18
C GLU A 247 -17.58 5.36 17.95
N LEU A 248 -18.52 4.49 18.29
CA LEU A 248 -18.26 3.23 18.97
C LEU A 248 -18.81 2.08 18.12
N THR A 249 -17.93 1.14 17.73
CA THR A 249 -18.30 -0.10 17.04
C THR A 249 -18.05 -1.27 17.97
N LEU A 250 -19.06 -2.10 18.18
CA LEU A 250 -19.01 -3.27 19.07
C LEU A 250 -19.42 -4.51 18.29
N GLU A 251 -18.56 -5.49 18.24
CA GLU A 251 -18.78 -6.82 17.67
C GLU A 251 -18.43 -7.89 18.73
N PRO A 252 -19.24 -8.04 19.78
CA PRO A 252 -18.95 -9.04 20.82
C PRO A 252 -19.18 -10.45 20.29
N SER A 253 -18.36 -11.41 20.72
CA SER A 253 -18.45 -12.81 20.27
C SER A 253 -19.82 -13.45 20.47
N ALA A 254 -20.64 -12.96 21.42
CA ALA A 254 -22.00 -13.43 21.61
C ALA A 254 -22.96 -13.10 20.45
N TRP A 255 -22.60 -12.17 19.56
CA TRP A 255 -23.38 -11.78 18.38
C TRP A 255 -22.84 -12.41 17.09
N GLU A 256 -21.70 -13.09 17.16
CA GLU A 256 -21.12 -13.79 16.01
C GLU A 256 -21.93 -15.05 15.70
N ALA A 257 -22.14 -15.33 14.42
CA ALA A 257 -22.62 -16.65 14.00
C ALA A 257 -21.49 -17.69 14.18
N SER A 258 -21.85 -18.88 14.65
CA SER A 258 -20.87 -19.98 14.72
C SER A 258 -20.34 -20.30 13.33
N LYS A 259 -19.03 -20.42 13.20
CA LYS A 259 -18.40 -20.90 11.98
C LYS A 259 -18.72 -22.38 11.79
N GLU A 260 -18.70 -22.85 10.55
CA GLU A 260 -18.88 -24.26 10.25
C GLU A 260 -17.54 -25.01 10.32
N ASP A 261 -17.54 -26.22 10.88
CA ASP A 261 -16.36 -27.09 10.86
C ASP A 261 -16.08 -27.57 9.42
N HIS A 262 -14.84 -27.79 9.08
CA HIS A 262 -14.42 -28.29 7.78
C HIS A 262 -14.51 -29.80 7.69
N PHE A 263 -14.83 -30.32 6.50
CA PHE A 263 -14.92 -31.74 6.22
C PHE A 263 -14.02 -32.13 5.05
N HIS A 264 -13.43 -33.29 5.14
CA HIS A 264 -12.73 -33.92 4.03
C HIS A 264 -13.70 -34.26 2.89
N ARG A 265 -13.16 -34.49 1.70
CA ARG A 265 -13.96 -34.82 0.52
C ARG A 265 -14.80 -36.08 0.66
N ASP A 266 -14.42 -37.00 1.53
CA ASP A 266 -15.14 -38.25 1.86
C ASP A 266 -16.26 -38.02 2.91
N GLY A 267 -16.47 -36.79 3.37
CA GLY A 267 -17.47 -36.42 4.38
C GLY A 267 -17.03 -36.63 5.81
N THR A 268 -15.78 -37.06 6.06
CA THR A 268 -15.23 -37.13 7.42
C THR A 268 -14.85 -35.74 7.94
N LEU A 269 -15.03 -35.52 9.24
CA LEU A 269 -14.64 -34.25 9.89
C LEU A 269 -13.13 -34.05 9.79
N ASP A 270 -12.71 -32.86 9.37
CA ASP A 270 -11.30 -32.43 9.46
C ASP A 270 -11.00 -31.96 10.87
N GLU A 271 -10.48 -32.87 11.69
CA GLU A 271 -10.19 -32.63 13.10
C GLU A 271 -9.19 -31.49 13.34
N ARG A 272 -8.36 -31.12 12.34
CA ARG A 272 -7.39 -30.05 12.43
C ARG A 272 -7.94 -28.67 12.02
N ASN A 273 -9.05 -28.66 11.29
CA ASN A 273 -9.69 -27.44 10.80
C ASN A 273 -11.10 -27.28 11.38
N ARG A 274 -11.25 -27.57 12.68
CA ARG A 274 -12.50 -27.30 13.40
C ARG A 274 -12.53 -25.82 13.78
N THR A 275 -13.54 -25.10 13.29
CA THR A 275 -13.67 -23.64 13.46
C THR A 275 -14.94 -23.22 14.20
N SER A 276 -15.83 -24.17 14.52
CA SER A 276 -17.13 -23.88 15.14
C SER A 276 -17.06 -23.24 16.54
N ARG A 277 -15.88 -23.25 17.18
CA ARG A 277 -15.62 -22.58 18.46
C ARG A 277 -14.73 -21.34 18.36
N ASP A 278 -14.32 -20.96 17.16
CA ASP A 278 -13.58 -19.73 16.95
C ASP A 278 -14.45 -18.53 17.25
N THR A 279 -13.83 -17.49 17.76
CA THR A 279 -14.46 -16.21 18.02
C THR A 279 -13.54 -15.08 17.61
N SER A 280 -14.09 -13.99 17.14
CA SER A 280 -13.33 -12.83 16.66
C SER A 280 -13.93 -11.50 17.17
N PRO A 281 -14.06 -11.32 18.51
CA PRO A 281 -14.64 -10.10 19.06
C PRO A 281 -13.81 -8.89 18.64
N PHE A 282 -14.48 -7.82 18.28
CA PHE A 282 -13.85 -6.59 17.85
C PHE A 282 -14.53 -5.38 18.50
N TYR A 283 -13.72 -4.49 19.05
CA TYR A 283 -14.17 -3.26 19.69
C TYR A 283 -13.37 -2.10 19.12
N LYS A 284 -14.06 -1.08 18.67
CA LYS A 284 -13.45 0.11 18.10
C LYS A 284 -14.12 1.35 18.66
N ALA A 285 -13.31 2.29 19.11
CA ALA A 285 -13.78 3.61 19.53
C ALA A 285 -12.91 4.68 18.88
N ASN A 286 -13.52 5.60 18.14
CA ASN A 286 -12.82 6.75 17.62
C ASN A 286 -13.37 8.06 18.17
N VAL A 287 -12.47 9.03 18.30
CA VAL A 287 -12.80 10.42 18.61
C VAL A 287 -12.08 11.31 17.60
N TRP A 288 -12.77 12.35 17.16
CA TRP A 288 -12.20 13.30 16.22
C TRP A 288 -12.64 14.72 16.52
N ALA A 289 -11.83 15.69 16.15
CA ALA A 289 -12.13 17.10 16.20
C ALA A 289 -11.58 17.81 14.96
N SER A 290 -12.29 18.83 14.51
CA SER A 290 -11.88 19.66 13.38
C SER A 290 -12.36 21.08 13.55
N GLY A 291 -11.70 22.05 12.89
CA GLY A 291 -12.10 23.43 12.96
C GLY A 291 -11.04 24.39 12.43
N ALA A 292 -11.25 25.67 12.61
CA ALA A 292 -10.28 26.70 12.30
C ALA A 292 -9.44 27.05 13.55
N ILE A 293 -8.12 26.99 13.41
CA ILE A 293 -7.18 27.60 14.36
C ILE A 293 -7.14 29.13 14.12
N VAL A 294 -7.15 29.51 12.83
CA VAL A 294 -7.33 30.89 12.39
C VAL A 294 -8.43 30.88 11.32
N LYS A 295 -9.52 31.56 11.59
CA LYS A 295 -10.68 31.63 10.70
C LYS A 295 -10.24 32.02 9.28
N ASP A 296 -10.81 31.36 8.28
CA ASP A 296 -10.55 31.52 6.84
C ASP A 296 -9.12 31.21 6.40
N ARG A 297 -8.20 30.79 7.30
CA ARG A 297 -6.78 30.64 6.96
C ARG A 297 -6.10 29.35 7.41
N LEU A 298 -6.30 28.93 8.65
CA LEU A 298 -5.60 27.76 9.18
C LEU A 298 -6.60 26.82 9.83
N PHE A 299 -6.68 25.64 9.27
CA PHE A 299 -7.65 24.62 9.67
C PHE A 299 -6.92 23.37 10.16
N PHE A 300 -7.58 22.63 11.02
CA PHE A 300 -7.10 21.33 11.49
C PHE A 300 -8.18 20.27 11.46
N PHE A 301 -7.76 19.04 11.26
CA PHE A 301 -8.50 17.82 11.56
C PHE A 301 -7.59 16.89 12.36
N ALA A 302 -8.09 16.28 13.42
CA ALA A 302 -7.36 15.30 14.21
C ALA A 302 -8.30 14.17 14.62
N MET A 303 -7.78 12.93 14.62
CA MET A 303 -8.51 11.73 14.97
C MET A 303 -7.62 10.77 15.75
N TYR A 304 -8.20 10.11 16.74
CA TYR A 304 -7.62 8.97 17.43
C TYR A 304 -8.63 7.83 17.45
N GLU A 305 -8.20 6.62 17.10
CA GLU A 305 -9.04 5.43 17.08
C GLU A 305 -8.35 4.30 17.86
N MET A 306 -8.98 3.87 18.95
CA MET A 306 -8.62 2.64 19.66
C MET A 306 -9.24 1.45 18.97
N ARG A 307 -8.47 0.38 18.80
CA ARG A 307 -8.92 -0.89 18.23
C ARG A 307 -8.47 -2.02 19.14
N ASP A 308 -9.39 -2.77 19.69
CA ASP A 308 -9.13 -3.97 20.48
C ASP A 308 -9.77 -5.17 19.78
N SER A 309 -8.94 -6.13 19.41
CA SER A 309 -9.38 -7.39 18.81
C SER A 309 -8.75 -8.55 19.58
N GLN A 310 -9.57 -9.48 20.02
CA GLN A 310 -9.13 -10.64 20.80
C GLN A 310 -9.64 -11.94 20.18
N PRO A 311 -9.23 -12.25 18.94
CA PRO A 311 -9.62 -13.50 18.31
C PRO A 311 -9.10 -14.70 19.09
N LYS A 312 -9.92 -15.72 19.09
CA LYS A 312 -9.64 -17.02 19.67
C LYS A 312 -9.91 -18.08 18.61
N ASP A 313 -8.87 -18.74 18.17
CA ASP A 313 -8.93 -19.84 17.22
C ASP A 313 -8.73 -21.14 17.98
N ILE A 314 -9.55 -22.16 17.71
CA ILE A 314 -9.56 -23.41 18.46
C ILE A 314 -9.61 -24.58 17.47
N ASP A 315 -8.59 -25.42 17.53
CA ASP A 315 -8.65 -26.75 16.93
C ASP A 315 -8.91 -27.85 17.97
N THR A 316 -8.83 -29.09 17.59
CA THR A 316 -9.12 -30.24 18.47
C THR A 316 -8.19 -30.34 19.68
N ILE A 317 -6.94 -29.90 19.57
CA ILE A 317 -5.89 -30.09 20.57
C ILE A 317 -5.22 -28.82 21.07
N GLU A 318 -5.49 -27.68 20.40
CA GLU A 318 -4.85 -26.39 20.69
C GLU A 318 -5.86 -25.23 20.63
N ALA A 319 -5.57 -24.19 21.40
CA ALA A 319 -6.29 -22.93 21.34
C ALA A 319 -5.29 -21.76 21.28
N TRP A 320 -5.48 -20.87 20.33
CA TRP A 320 -4.72 -19.63 20.17
C TRP A 320 -5.57 -18.46 20.63
N LYS A 321 -5.02 -17.61 21.47
CA LYS A 321 -5.63 -16.35 21.88
C LYS A 321 -4.72 -15.23 21.44
N THR A 322 -5.21 -14.39 20.58
CA THR A 322 -4.49 -13.20 20.11
C THR A 322 -5.01 -11.96 20.81
N LYS A 323 -4.12 -11.11 21.27
CA LYS A 323 -4.41 -9.78 21.75
C LYS A 323 -3.72 -8.79 20.82
N SER A 324 -4.47 -7.86 20.24
CA SER A 324 -3.95 -6.86 19.31
C SER A 324 -4.08 -5.47 19.91
N ASN A 325 -3.06 -4.64 19.70
CA ASN A 325 -3.07 -3.21 19.93
C ASN A 325 -2.79 -2.52 18.60
N ASN A 326 -3.84 -2.03 17.95
CA ASN A 326 -3.80 -1.50 16.60
C ASN A 326 -4.32 -0.06 16.56
N ASP A 327 -3.99 0.74 17.58
CA ASP A 327 -4.45 2.11 17.70
C ASP A 327 -3.97 2.95 16.51
N PHE A 328 -4.83 3.85 16.08
CA PHE A 328 -4.52 4.79 15.00
C PHE A 328 -4.59 6.22 15.52
N TRP A 329 -3.66 7.06 15.10
CA TRP A 329 -3.82 8.49 15.18
C TRP A 329 -3.52 9.14 13.85
N GLY A 330 -4.23 10.23 13.54
CA GLY A 330 -3.98 11.01 12.34
C GLY A 330 -4.35 12.45 12.54
N ALA A 331 -3.59 13.34 11.90
CA ALA A 331 -3.82 14.78 11.94
C ALA A 331 -3.52 15.41 10.58
N LYS A 332 -4.27 16.44 10.25
CA LYS A 332 -4.09 17.26 9.05
C LYS A 332 -4.16 18.72 9.41
N LEU A 333 -3.26 19.52 8.85
CA LEU A 333 -3.27 20.98 8.92
C LEU A 333 -3.33 21.54 7.50
N ASP A 334 -4.32 22.39 7.25
CA ASP A 334 -4.49 23.09 5.98
C ASP A 334 -4.26 24.60 6.22
N TRP A 335 -3.19 25.13 5.67
CA TRP A 335 -2.86 26.54 5.77
C TRP A 335 -3.04 27.25 4.42
N ARG A 336 -4.07 28.06 4.35
CA ARG A 336 -4.29 28.99 3.26
C ARG A 336 -3.46 30.26 3.52
N ILE A 337 -2.34 30.38 2.82
CA ILE A 337 -1.43 31.52 2.92
C ILE A 337 -2.16 32.77 2.37
N ASN A 338 -2.80 32.61 1.22
CA ASN A 338 -3.72 33.56 0.59
C ASN A 338 -4.67 32.78 -0.34
N ASP A 339 -5.42 33.43 -1.21
CA ASP A 339 -6.40 32.78 -2.10
C ASP A 339 -5.75 31.91 -3.17
N ASP A 340 -4.49 32.18 -3.52
CA ASP A 340 -3.77 31.48 -4.58
C ASP A 340 -2.75 30.45 -4.03
N HIS A 341 -2.39 30.51 -2.76
CA HIS A 341 -1.32 29.69 -2.20
C HIS A 341 -1.75 28.98 -0.92
N ALA A 342 -1.57 27.66 -0.89
CA ALA A 342 -1.90 26.82 0.26
C ALA A 342 -0.78 25.81 0.58
N LEU A 343 -0.68 25.45 1.86
CA LEU A 343 0.12 24.35 2.37
C LEU A 343 -0.76 23.37 3.12
N GLU A 344 -0.53 22.08 2.90
CA GLU A 344 -1.17 20.97 3.58
C GLU A 344 -0.10 20.13 4.28
N LEU A 345 -0.25 19.88 5.57
CA LEU A 345 0.56 18.92 6.33
C LEU A 345 -0.34 17.79 6.79
N LEU A 346 -0.04 16.58 6.36
CA LEU A 346 -0.67 15.34 6.80
C LEU A 346 0.32 14.53 7.64
N ALA A 347 -0.11 13.98 8.77
CA ALA A 347 0.65 13.01 9.54
C ALA A 347 -0.28 11.97 10.16
N PHE A 348 0.12 10.69 10.14
CA PHE A 348 -0.63 9.61 10.78
C PHE A 348 0.29 8.43 11.13
N SER A 349 -0.15 7.63 12.09
CA SER A 349 0.48 6.36 12.47
C SER A 349 -0.54 5.23 12.45
N ASP A 350 -0.18 4.15 11.76
CA ASP A 350 -0.93 2.90 11.69
C ASP A 350 -0.16 1.72 12.31
N LYS A 351 0.72 2.01 13.28
CA LYS A 351 1.46 0.97 14.01
C LYS A 351 0.51 0.01 14.70
N ALA A 352 0.79 -1.26 14.57
CA ALA A 352 -0.02 -2.34 15.11
C ALA A 352 0.88 -3.43 15.67
N ASP A 353 0.55 -3.88 16.89
CA ASP A 353 1.22 -4.97 17.56
C ASP A 353 0.22 -6.03 17.99
N SER A 354 0.61 -7.29 17.91
CA SER A 354 -0.20 -8.39 18.38
C SER A 354 0.66 -9.43 19.10
N GLU A 355 0.07 -10.04 20.13
CA GLU A 355 0.62 -11.16 20.87
C GLU A 355 -0.38 -12.33 20.82
N THR A 356 0.08 -13.46 20.31
CA THR A 356 -0.69 -14.70 20.28
C THR A 356 -0.14 -15.65 21.30
N THR A 357 -0.97 -16.11 22.21
CA THR A 357 -0.63 -17.14 23.20
C THR A 357 -1.30 -18.45 22.85
N LYS A 358 -0.55 -19.54 22.83
CA LYS A 358 -0.98 -20.88 22.48
C LYS A 358 -1.11 -21.75 23.71
N TYR A 359 -2.23 -22.46 23.82
CA TYR A 359 -2.51 -23.42 24.91
C TYR A 359 -2.88 -24.78 24.32
N GLY A 360 -2.64 -25.85 25.12
CA GLY A 360 -3.29 -27.11 24.87
C GLY A 360 -4.81 -26.96 25.02
N TYR A 361 -5.58 -27.77 24.30
CA TYR A 361 -7.03 -27.75 24.35
C TYR A 361 -7.60 -29.16 24.30
N THR A 362 -8.67 -29.39 25.03
CA THR A 362 -9.41 -30.64 24.98
C THR A 362 -10.81 -30.33 24.43
N TRP A 363 -11.06 -30.72 23.18
CA TRP A 363 -12.28 -30.40 22.50
C TRP A 363 -13.55 -30.86 23.24
N ASP A 364 -13.55 -32.13 23.73
CA ASP A 364 -14.74 -32.73 24.38
C ASP A 364 -15.17 -31.99 25.66
N THR A 365 -14.22 -31.51 26.42
CA THR A 365 -14.48 -30.80 27.67
C THR A 365 -14.49 -29.29 27.55
N GLY A 366 -13.97 -28.74 26.46
CA GLY A 366 -13.80 -27.29 26.26
C GLY A 366 -12.72 -26.67 27.18
N MET A 367 -11.86 -27.48 27.78
CA MET A 367 -10.89 -27.01 28.77
C MET A 367 -9.58 -26.62 28.09
N LEU A 368 -9.02 -25.48 28.54
CA LEU A 368 -7.67 -25.08 28.22
C LEU A 368 -6.69 -25.91 29.06
N GLY A 369 -5.70 -26.45 28.39
CA GLY A 369 -4.57 -27.13 29.01
C GLY A 369 -3.40 -26.18 29.30
N ASN A 370 -2.20 -26.76 29.40
CA ASN A 370 -0.97 -25.99 29.68
C ASN A 370 -0.64 -25.04 28.52
N TRP A 371 0.09 -23.97 28.84
CA TRP A 371 0.71 -23.09 27.87
C TRP A 371 1.65 -23.86 26.94
N ARG A 372 1.62 -23.55 25.66
CA ARG A 372 2.38 -24.22 24.57
C ARG A 372 3.22 -23.28 23.74
N GLY A 373 3.34 -22.03 24.12
CA GLY A 373 4.13 -21.04 23.39
C GLY A 373 3.36 -19.79 23.01
N GLY A 374 3.97 -18.99 22.19
CA GLY A 374 3.38 -17.76 21.71
C GLY A 374 4.19 -17.14 20.58
N SER A 375 3.59 -16.17 19.92
CA SER A 375 4.24 -15.37 18.90
C SER A 375 3.84 -13.91 19.02
N THR A 376 4.70 -13.01 18.54
CA THR A 376 4.37 -11.60 18.36
C THR A 376 4.41 -11.26 16.89
N ALA A 377 3.59 -10.30 16.50
CA ALA A 377 3.70 -9.65 15.19
C ALA A 377 3.55 -8.14 15.36
N GLY A 378 4.32 -7.39 14.58
CA GLY A 378 4.24 -5.95 14.51
C GLY A 378 4.15 -5.50 13.06
N SER A 379 3.42 -4.41 12.79
CA SER A 379 3.27 -3.88 11.44
C SER A 379 2.97 -2.37 11.46
N GLY A 380 2.88 -1.76 10.26
CA GLY A 380 2.59 -0.33 10.14
C GLY A 380 3.79 0.57 10.44
N GLY A 381 3.56 1.86 10.51
CA GLY A 381 4.62 2.87 10.71
C GLY A 381 4.08 4.27 10.86
N ASP A 382 4.99 5.23 10.90
CA ASP A 382 4.70 6.66 10.93
C ASP A 382 4.76 7.24 9.50
N ASN A 383 3.78 8.06 9.16
CA ASN A 383 3.61 8.57 7.81
C ASN A 383 3.35 10.06 7.85
N TRP A 384 3.96 10.80 6.95
CA TRP A 384 3.67 12.22 6.82
C TRP A 384 3.95 12.76 5.41
N SER A 385 3.25 13.82 5.06
CA SER A 385 3.52 14.57 3.82
C SER A 385 3.26 16.05 3.99
N LEU A 386 4.06 16.86 3.30
CA LEU A 386 3.87 18.31 3.15
C LEU A 386 3.60 18.59 1.67
N THR A 387 2.47 19.24 1.40
CA THR A 387 2.04 19.58 0.04
C THR A 387 1.84 21.09 -0.06
N TYR A 388 2.46 21.70 -1.05
CA TYR A 388 2.20 23.06 -1.49
C TYR A 388 1.36 23.06 -2.76
N THR A 389 0.36 23.94 -2.84
CA THR A 389 -0.41 24.21 -4.05
C THR A 389 -0.39 25.71 -4.31
N GLY A 390 0.02 26.11 -5.51
CA GLY A 390 0.07 27.50 -5.94
C GLY A 390 -0.64 27.68 -7.28
N HIS A 391 -1.49 28.68 -7.37
CA HIS A 391 -2.14 29.12 -8.57
C HIS A 391 -1.48 30.42 -9.05
N PHE A 392 -1.12 30.49 -10.32
CA PHE A 392 -0.39 31.58 -10.92
C PHE A 392 -1.20 32.15 -12.09
N GLY A 393 -2.04 33.14 -11.81
CA GLY A 393 -3.08 33.64 -12.70
C GLY A 393 -4.21 32.62 -12.89
N ASP A 394 -4.98 32.79 -13.97
CA ASP A 394 -6.22 32.05 -14.20
C ASP A 394 -5.98 30.64 -14.77
N ASN A 395 -4.81 30.36 -15.34
CA ASN A 395 -4.60 29.22 -16.20
C ASN A 395 -3.42 28.31 -15.83
N PHE A 396 -2.59 28.67 -14.83
CA PHE A 396 -1.45 27.85 -14.44
C PHE A 396 -1.46 27.51 -12.96
N THR A 397 -1.30 26.22 -12.64
CA THR A 397 -1.20 25.72 -11.28
C THR A 397 0.04 24.86 -11.14
N ALA A 398 0.77 25.05 -10.04
CA ALA A 398 1.88 24.21 -9.63
C ALA A 398 1.58 23.58 -8.28
N LYS A 399 1.89 22.30 -8.14
CA LYS A 399 1.74 21.56 -6.89
C LYS A 399 3.04 20.84 -6.58
N ALA A 400 3.50 20.90 -5.32
CA ALA A 400 4.72 20.28 -4.85
C ALA A 400 4.44 19.48 -3.57
N MET A 401 4.91 18.22 -3.48
CA MET A 401 4.78 17.37 -2.30
C MET A 401 6.12 16.72 -1.96
N TYR A 402 6.44 16.68 -0.68
CA TYR A 402 7.43 15.77 -0.10
C TYR A 402 6.79 14.97 1.02
N GLY A 403 7.07 13.68 1.10
CA GLY A 403 6.51 12.83 2.14
C GLY A 403 7.32 11.58 2.41
N VAL A 404 7.07 11.01 3.57
CA VAL A 404 7.71 9.79 4.06
C VAL A 404 6.62 8.79 4.47
N ASN A 405 6.75 7.56 3.98
CA ASN A 405 5.96 6.43 4.41
C ASN A 405 6.91 5.40 5.04
N GLU A 406 6.74 5.13 6.32
CA GLU A 406 7.47 4.08 7.05
C GLU A 406 6.56 2.89 7.30
N ARG A 407 7.14 1.70 7.26
CA ARG A 407 6.43 0.47 7.51
C ARG A 407 7.37 -0.56 8.15
N SER A 408 6.87 -1.25 9.16
CA SER A 408 7.52 -2.42 9.74
C SER A 408 6.72 -3.70 9.42
N ALA A 409 7.39 -4.83 9.45
CA ALA A 409 6.77 -6.15 9.49
C ALA A 409 7.65 -7.04 10.38
N LEU A 410 7.17 -7.25 11.59
CA LEU A 410 7.89 -7.94 12.65
C LEU A 410 7.15 -9.24 12.98
N SER A 411 7.90 -10.31 13.19
CA SER A 411 7.38 -11.52 13.81
C SER A 411 8.44 -12.14 14.73
N GLY A 412 8.02 -12.72 15.82
CA GLY A 412 8.92 -13.27 16.80
C GLY A 412 8.17 -13.97 17.93
N THR A 413 8.88 -14.21 19.01
CA THR A 413 8.41 -14.95 20.17
C THR A 413 8.85 -14.23 21.44
N PRO A 414 8.00 -13.40 22.06
CA PRO A 414 8.42 -12.51 23.15
C PRO A 414 8.76 -13.25 24.44
N LEU A 415 8.14 -14.42 24.67
CA LEU A 415 8.32 -15.16 25.92
C LEU A 415 9.58 -16.05 25.94
N ASP A 416 10.12 -16.32 24.77
CA ASP A 416 11.22 -17.28 24.58
C ASP A 416 12.29 -16.77 23.59
N ALA A 417 12.40 -15.43 23.47
CA ALA A 417 13.43 -14.80 22.63
C ALA A 417 14.86 -15.22 23.01
N ASP A 418 15.09 -15.53 24.29
CA ASP A 418 16.37 -15.97 24.81
C ASP A 418 16.54 -17.52 24.77
N CYS A 419 15.56 -18.23 24.24
CA CYS A 419 15.55 -19.70 24.21
C CYS A 419 15.77 -20.20 22.77
N SER A 420 16.70 -21.11 22.59
CA SER A 420 16.96 -21.76 21.31
C SER A 420 15.85 -22.75 20.94
N ILE A 421 15.58 -22.90 19.65
CA ILE A 421 14.70 -23.93 19.12
C ILE A 421 15.36 -25.31 19.31
N VAL A 422 14.64 -26.25 19.89
CA VAL A 422 15.08 -27.65 20.01
C VAL A 422 13.98 -28.57 19.48
N THR A 423 14.32 -29.38 18.49
CA THR A 423 13.37 -30.30 17.84
C THR A 423 13.95 -31.69 17.75
N ARG A 424 13.09 -32.67 17.39
CA ARG A 424 13.48 -34.03 17.06
C ARG A 424 13.09 -34.39 15.63
N SER A 425 14.01 -35.06 14.95
CA SER A 425 13.68 -35.66 13.66
C SER A 425 12.72 -36.84 13.82
N GLY A 426 11.97 -37.15 12.75
CA GLY A 426 11.13 -38.36 12.73
C GLY A 426 11.91 -39.66 13.00
N SER A 427 13.15 -39.75 12.53
CA SER A 427 14.04 -40.87 12.78
C SER A 427 14.41 -41.01 14.26
N TYR A 428 14.62 -39.88 14.96
CA TYR A 428 14.86 -39.88 16.38
C TYR A 428 13.64 -40.40 17.14
N THR A 429 12.47 -39.81 16.87
CA THR A 429 11.22 -40.16 17.55
C THR A 429 10.84 -41.65 17.34
N THR A 430 11.04 -42.17 16.13
CA THR A 430 10.79 -43.58 15.80
C THR A 430 11.68 -44.51 16.58
N ARG A 431 12.95 -44.15 16.80
CA ARG A 431 13.95 -45.03 17.43
C ARG A 431 14.02 -44.92 18.96
N PHE A 432 13.79 -43.71 19.49
CA PHE A 432 14.01 -43.41 20.92
C PHE A 432 12.73 -42.97 21.65
N GLY A 433 11.63 -42.78 20.90
CA GLY A 433 10.36 -42.29 21.45
C GLY A 433 10.33 -40.79 21.69
N ALA A 434 9.24 -40.34 22.29
CA ALA A 434 9.05 -38.97 22.74
C ALA A 434 9.48 -38.84 24.20
N GLU A 435 10.14 -37.74 24.53
CA GLU A 435 10.43 -37.39 25.93
C GLU A 435 9.14 -36.91 26.60
N THR A 436 9.04 -37.11 27.90
CA THR A 436 7.88 -36.67 28.71
C THR A 436 7.91 -35.17 29.01
N ILE A 437 9.10 -34.58 28.95
CA ILE A 437 9.33 -33.16 29.14
C ILE A 437 9.64 -32.54 27.75
N PRO A 438 9.05 -31.38 27.40
CA PRO A 438 9.29 -30.74 26.11
C PRO A 438 10.77 -30.41 25.91
N GLU A 439 11.25 -30.59 24.68
CA GLU A 439 12.55 -30.08 24.28
C GLU A 439 12.46 -28.60 23.99
N GLY A 440 13.46 -27.87 24.48
CA GLY A 440 13.53 -26.42 24.36
C GLY A 440 12.47 -25.68 25.17
N CYS A 441 12.76 -24.49 25.52
CA CYS A 441 11.79 -23.56 26.09
C CYS A 441 10.95 -22.89 25.01
N HIS A 442 11.23 -23.17 23.73
CA HIS A 442 10.57 -22.65 22.56
C HIS A 442 9.73 -23.75 21.88
N PRO A 443 8.46 -23.90 22.24
CA PRO A 443 7.66 -25.02 21.75
C PRO A 443 7.17 -24.89 20.30
N THR A 444 7.51 -23.79 19.63
CA THR A 444 7.16 -23.55 18.22
C THR A 444 8.43 -23.25 17.41
N ASP A 445 8.53 -23.79 16.19
CA ASP A 445 9.64 -23.53 15.26
C ASP A 445 9.50 -22.13 14.62
N THR A 446 9.49 -21.09 15.44
CA THR A 446 9.27 -19.72 14.94
C THR A 446 10.60 -18.97 14.91
N SER A 447 11.05 -18.57 13.73
CA SER A 447 12.15 -17.64 13.56
C SER A 447 11.73 -16.22 13.93
N ILE A 448 12.70 -15.41 14.36
CA ILE A 448 12.52 -13.97 14.53
C ILE A 448 12.76 -13.32 13.17
N SER A 449 11.74 -12.61 12.68
CA SER A 449 11.82 -11.86 11.44
C SER A 449 11.59 -10.39 11.73
N SER A 450 12.48 -9.55 11.25
CA SER A 450 12.35 -8.10 11.30
C SER A 450 12.51 -7.50 9.91
N ARG A 451 11.60 -6.59 9.56
CA ARG A 451 11.70 -5.80 8.35
C ARG A 451 11.27 -4.37 8.64
N TYR A 452 12.08 -3.43 8.19
CA TYR A 452 11.81 -2.01 8.26
C TYR A 452 11.92 -1.42 6.86
N ASP A 453 10.84 -0.80 6.41
CA ASP A 453 10.76 -0.18 5.10
C ASP A 453 10.58 1.32 5.27
N LYS A 454 11.24 2.10 4.42
CA LYS A 454 11.08 3.55 4.31
C LYS A 454 10.94 3.94 2.85
N ARG A 455 9.91 4.69 2.52
CA ARG A 455 9.80 5.39 1.24
C ARG A 455 9.89 6.88 1.48
N GLU A 456 10.81 7.54 0.80
CA GLU A 456 10.83 8.98 0.63
C GLU A 456 10.31 9.32 -0.76
N ALA A 457 9.29 10.15 -0.83
CA ALA A 457 8.63 10.53 -2.07
C ALA A 457 8.69 12.04 -2.26
N ALA A 458 9.09 12.47 -3.45
CA ALA A 458 9.11 13.86 -3.86
C ALA A 458 8.43 13.98 -5.23
N ARG A 459 7.56 15.00 -5.41
CA ARG A 459 6.74 15.14 -6.60
C ARG A 459 6.41 16.60 -6.96
N LEU A 460 6.37 16.94 -8.30
CA LEU A 460 5.94 18.23 -8.88
C LEU A 460 4.94 17.98 -10.00
N ASP A 461 3.80 18.55 -9.90
CA ASP A 461 2.80 18.52 -10.94
C ASP A 461 2.46 19.93 -11.38
N PHE A 462 2.32 20.10 -12.68
CA PHE A 462 1.90 21.33 -13.30
C PHE A 462 0.65 21.07 -14.12
N GLU A 463 -0.25 22.01 -14.06
CA GLU A 463 -1.45 22.04 -14.86
C GLU A 463 -1.54 23.40 -15.56
N TRP A 464 -1.66 23.40 -16.89
CA TRP A 464 -1.71 24.60 -17.70
C TRP A 464 -2.86 24.53 -18.69
N THR A 465 -3.83 25.43 -18.54
CA THR A 465 -4.97 25.57 -19.45
C THR A 465 -4.61 26.52 -20.57
N LEU A 466 -4.66 26.05 -21.82
CA LEU A 466 -4.34 26.80 -23.05
C LEU A 466 -5.50 26.65 -24.06
N GLY A 467 -6.51 27.48 -23.96
CA GLY A 467 -7.72 27.36 -24.77
C GLY A 467 -8.39 25.99 -24.55
N ASP A 468 -8.53 25.21 -25.62
CA ASP A 468 -9.14 23.86 -25.58
C ASP A 468 -8.21 22.76 -25.04
N HIS A 469 -6.96 23.07 -24.67
CA HIS A 469 -5.96 22.17 -24.18
C HIS A 469 -5.76 22.33 -22.68
N LEU A 470 -5.75 21.21 -21.95
CA LEU A 470 -5.31 21.14 -20.56
C LEU A 470 -4.05 20.30 -20.49
N LEU A 471 -2.90 20.97 -20.49
CA LEU A 471 -1.60 20.33 -20.37
C LEU A 471 -1.32 20.00 -18.89
N ARG A 472 -0.99 18.75 -18.62
CA ARG A 472 -0.48 18.27 -17.34
C ARG A 472 0.90 17.70 -17.55
N PHE A 473 1.85 18.06 -16.73
CA PHE A 473 3.18 17.50 -16.77
C PHE A 473 3.82 17.52 -15.40
N GLY A 474 4.72 16.60 -15.19
CA GLY A 474 5.34 16.50 -13.87
C GLY A 474 6.49 15.54 -13.84
N LEU A 475 7.10 15.54 -12.68
CA LEU A 475 8.23 14.67 -12.32
C LEU A 475 7.86 13.94 -11.02
N ASP A 476 8.44 12.79 -10.74
CA ASP A 476 8.13 11.94 -9.61
C ASP A 476 9.40 11.16 -9.21
N GLN A 477 9.79 11.24 -7.96
CA GLN A 477 10.91 10.49 -7.40
C GLN A 477 10.49 9.76 -6.14
N GLU A 478 10.84 8.49 -6.03
CA GLU A 478 10.76 7.71 -4.81
C GLU A 478 12.09 7.03 -4.52
N ILE A 479 12.51 7.02 -3.25
CA ILE A 479 13.60 6.22 -2.73
C ILE A 479 12.98 5.26 -1.73
N MET A 480 13.17 3.97 -1.95
CA MET A 480 12.59 2.90 -1.15
C MET A 480 13.71 2.08 -0.55
N ASP A 481 13.94 2.26 0.74
CA ASP A 481 14.88 1.46 1.51
C ASP A 481 14.12 0.36 2.24
N SER A 482 14.65 -0.85 2.22
CA SER A 482 14.14 -1.99 2.97
C SER A 482 15.29 -2.70 3.65
N ASP A 483 15.16 -2.93 4.95
CA ASP A 483 16.11 -3.69 5.77
C ASP A 483 15.39 -4.89 6.36
N SER A 484 15.77 -6.10 5.92
CA SER A 484 15.15 -7.35 6.35
C SER A 484 16.17 -8.26 7.01
N SER A 485 15.71 -9.00 8.02
CA SER A 485 16.52 -10.02 8.72
C SER A 485 15.63 -11.14 9.23
N VAL A 486 16.10 -12.38 9.10
CA VAL A 486 15.48 -13.57 9.69
C VAL A 486 16.57 -14.36 10.42
N VAL A 487 16.33 -14.65 11.69
CA VAL A 487 17.26 -15.38 12.57
C VAL A 487 16.50 -16.36 13.47
N TYR A 488 17.15 -17.39 13.98
CA TYR A 488 16.57 -18.20 15.05
C TYR A 488 16.63 -17.46 16.40
N PRO A 489 15.68 -17.72 17.32
CA PRO A 489 15.72 -17.19 18.68
C PRO A 489 16.86 -17.80 19.51
N GLY A 490 17.04 -17.29 20.72
CA GLY A 490 18.08 -17.74 21.65
C GLY A 490 19.47 -17.27 21.17
N ASP A 491 20.37 -18.23 21.05
CA ASP A 491 21.75 -18.03 20.57
C ASP A 491 21.85 -17.92 19.02
N GLY A 492 20.72 -17.89 18.33
CA GLY A 492 20.66 -17.85 16.86
C GLY A 492 20.83 -19.23 16.21
N VAL A 493 20.72 -20.29 16.99
CA VAL A 493 20.91 -21.69 16.56
C VAL A 493 19.66 -22.50 16.84
N SER A 494 19.23 -23.30 15.86
CA SER A 494 18.22 -24.34 16.04
C SER A 494 18.89 -25.70 16.20
N TYR A 495 18.53 -26.45 17.24
CA TYR A 495 19.07 -27.76 17.54
C TYR A 495 18.09 -28.86 17.19
N GLN A 496 18.46 -29.78 16.28
CA GLN A 496 17.63 -30.91 15.93
C GLN A 496 18.30 -32.23 16.35
N ALA A 497 17.65 -32.95 17.26
CA ALA A 497 18.09 -34.29 17.63
C ALA A 497 17.74 -35.29 16.50
N GLN A 498 18.73 -36.09 16.12
CA GLN A 498 18.62 -37.08 15.04
C GLN A 498 19.13 -38.44 15.51
N ALA A 499 18.48 -39.52 15.04
CA ALA A 499 19.03 -40.86 15.17
C ALA A 499 20.18 -41.05 14.16
N ALA A 500 21.27 -41.64 14.61
CA ALA A 500 22.43 -41.91 13.78
C ALA A 500 22.86 -43.38 13.85
N ASN A 501 23.57 -43.82 12.84
CA ASN A 501 24.22 -45.12 12.80
C ASN A 501 25.74 -44.91 12.75
N ALA A 502 26.50 -45.65 13.57
CA ALA A 502 27.93 -45.63 13.55
C ALA A 502 28.47 -45.92 12.13
N GLY A 503 29.41 -45.12 11.67
CA GLY A 503 29.97 -45.21 10.33
C GLY A 503 29.13 -44.60 9.22
N ALA A 504 27.93 -44.04 9.48
CA ALA A 504 27.17 -43.30 8.50
C ALA A 504 27.88 -41.97 8.15
N VAL A 505 27.83 -41.60 6.90
CA VAL A 505 28.39 -40.32 6.44
C VAL A 505 27.38 -39.20 6.68
N LEU A 506 27.81 -38.16 7.39
CA LEU A 506 27.02 -36.94 7.61
C LEU A 506 27.16 -36.00 6.40
N PRO A 507 26.24 -35.03 6.23
CA PRO A 507 26.33 -34.04 5.13
C PRO A 507 27.66 -33.26 5.09
N ASN A 508 28.37 -33.09 6.24
CA ASN A 508 29.69 -32.47 6.28
C ASN A 508 30.84 -33.43 5.88
N GLY A 509 30.54 -34.62 5.36
CA GLY A 509 31.50 -35.63 4.94
C GLY A 509 32.10 -36.43 6.08
N ALA A 510 31.86 -36.11 7.34
CA ALA A 510 32.39 -36.85 8.49
C ALA A 510 31.62 -38.15 8.75
N LEU A 511 32.32 -39.13 9.34
CA LEU A 511 31.68 -40.39 9.76
C LEU A 511 31.17 -40.25 11.20
N VAL A 512 29.97 -40.76 11.45
CA VAL A 512 29.45 -40.93 12.81
C VAL A 512 30.37 -41.85 13.61
N PRO A 513 30.91 -41.44 14.76
CA PRO A 513 31.84 -42.26 15.54
C PRO A 513 31.25 -43.59 16.01
N ALA A 514 32.12 -44.57 16.27
CA ALA A 514 31.72 -45.85 16.79
C ALA A 514 30.97 -45.70 18.15
N GLY A 515 29.88 -46.40 18.30
CA GLY A 515 29.03 -46.36 19.51
C GLY A 515 28.06 -45.18 19.60
N VAL A 516 28.15 -44.19 18.71
CA VAL A 516 27.22 -43.05 18.65
C VAL A 516 25.94 -43.47 17.97
N THR A 517 24.80 -43.26 18.62
CA THR A 517 23.46 -43.58 18.12
C THR A 517 22.56 -42.35 18.04
N ARG A 518 22.93 -41.22 18.64
CA ARG A 518 22.21 -39.98 18.69
C ARG A 518 23.16 -38.81 18.43
N ILE A 519 22.72 -37.89 17.59
CA ILE A 519 23.47 -36.66 17.26
C ILE A 519 22.54 -35.45 17.35
N ILE A 520 23.14 -34.28 17.46
CA ILE A 520 22.47 -32.98 17.28
C ILE A 520 22.98 -32.35 15.97
N ASP A 521 22.08 -31.93 15.15
CA ASP A 521 22.30 -30.99 14.06
C ASP A 521 22.00 -29.59 14.59
N ALA A 522 23.03 -28.80 14.79
CA ALA A 522 22.93 -27.40 15.23
C ALA A 522 23.02 -26.52 14.01
N ARG A 523 21.87 -25.97 13.62
CA ARG A 523 21.74 -25.11 12.41
C ARG A 523 21.73 -23.64 12.79
N ARG A 524 22.65 -22.87 12.21
CA ARG A 524 22.66 -21.43 12.25
C ARG A 524 22.12 -20.90 10.92
N TYR A 525 21.00 -20.15 10.98
CA TYR A 525 20.36 -19.63 9.78
C TYR A 525 20.13 -18.13 9.91
N ILE A 526 20.71 -17.37 8.97
CA ILE A 526 20.55 -15.91 8.90
C ILE A 526 20.31 -15.57 7.43
N THR A 527 19.24 -14.84 7.13
CA THR A 527 18.96 -14.37 5.78
C THR A 527 18.35 -12.97 5.83
N GLY A 528 18.44 -12.26 4.71
CA GLY A 528 18.00 -10.88 4.54
C GLY A 528 19.14 -9.88 4.54
N SER A 529 18.96 -8.80 3.82
CA SER A 529 19.95 -7.71 3.74
C SER A 529 19.27 -6.37 3.42
N PRO A 530 19.92 -5.24 3.75
CA PRO A 530 19.46 -3.93 3.29
C PRO A 530 19.49 -3.82 1.77
N VAL A 531 18.43 -3.29 1.18
CA VAL A 531 18.34 -3.02 -0.27
C VAL A 531 17.66 -1.67 -0.50
N THR A 532 18.01 -1.01 -1.59
CA THR A 532 17.45 0.30 -1.97
C THR A 532 16.97 0.26 -3.41
N THR A 533 15.77 0.80 -3.66
CA THR A 533 15.27 1.10 -5.01
C THR A 533 15.08 2.60 -5.17
N GLU A 534 15.78 3.18 -6.14
CA GLU A 534 15.55 4.55 -6.62
C GLU A 534 14.64 4.50 -7.84
N ALA A 535 13.52 5.21 -7.79
CA ALA A 535 12.55 5.29 -8.87
C ALA A 535 12.31 6.75 -9.25
N GLN A 536 12.43 7.06 -10.54
CA GLN A 536 12.20 8.39 -11.10
C GLN A 536 11.23 8.29 -12.26
N ALA A 537 10.42 9.32 -12.45
CA ALA A 537 9.55 9.41 -13.62
C ALA A 537 9.35 10.85 -14.05
N PHE A 538 9.04 11.05 -15.33
CA PHE A 538 8.44 12.26 -15.82
C PHE A 538 7.29 11.92 -16.76
N TYR A 539 6.30 12.80 -16.80
CA TYR A 539 5.14 12.61 -17.66
C TYR A 539 4.67 13.93 -18.28
N VAL A 540 3.99 13.80 -19.39
CA VAL A 540 3.22 14.87 -20.05
C VAL A 540 1.91 14.29 -20.55
N GLU A 541 0.84 15.03 -20.39
CA GLU A 541 -0.51 14.65 -20.81
C GLU A 541 -1.26 15.88 -21.29
N ASP A 542 -1.96 15.75 -22.42
CA ASP A 542 -2.87 16.76 -22.94
C ASP A 542 -4.31 16.22 -22.92
N ASN A 543 -5.16 16.90 -22.17
CA ASN A 543 -6.60 16.70 -22.21
C ASN A 543 -7.20 17.73 -23.20
N TRP A 544 -7.31 17.35 -24.45
CA TRP A 544 -7.73 18.20 -25.55
C TRP A 544 -9.25 18.10 -25.81
N SER A 545 -9.96 19.19 -25.58
CA SER A 545 -11.39 19.35 -25.95
C SER A 545 -11.53 19.63 -27.43
N VAL A 546 -11.45 18.57 -28.28
CA VAL A 546 -11.50 18.68 -29.76
C VAL A 546 -12.79 19.35 -30.21
N THR A 547 -13.89 19.06 -29.52
CA THR A 547 -15.19 19.73 -29.64
C THR A 547 -15.79 19.88 -28.24
N PRO A 548 -16.85 20.67 -28.05
CA PRO A 548 -17.51 20.73 -26.74
C PRO A 548 -17.91 19.39 -26.18
N ASN A 549 -18.14 18.38 -27.02
CA ASN A 549 -18.65 17.07 -26.65
C ASN A 549 -17.62 15.95 -26.78
N LEU A 550 -16.43 16.21 -27.32
CA LEU A 550 -15.38 15.22 -27.54
C LEU A 550 -14.08 15.66 -26.89
N LEU A 551 -13.63 14.89 -25.91
CA LEU A 551 -12.34 15.01 -25.24
C LEU A 551 -11.40 13.92 -25.76
N LEU A 552 -10.17 14.27 -26.11
CA LEU A 552 -9.05 13.33 -26.28
C LEU A 552 -8.07 13.50 -25.13
N ASN A 553 -7.57 12.39 -24.60
CA ASN A 553 -6.47 12.35 -23.65
C ASN A 553 -5.26 11.74 -24.35
N LEU A 554 -4.14 12.46 -24.37
CA LEU A 554 -2.89 12.04 -25.01
C LEU A 554 -1.78 12.14 -23.97
N GLY A 555 -1.35 11.01 -23.44
CA GLY A 555 -0.37 10.93 -22.35
C GLY A 555 0.87 10.17 -22.73
N LEU A 556 1.99 10.57 -22.17
CA LEU A 556 3.26 9.90 -22.27
C LEU A 556 3.98 9.97 -20.92
N ARG A 557 4.37 8.80 -20.41
CA ARG A 557 5.15 8.67 -19.17
C ARG A 557 6.44 7.92 -19.43
N PHE A 558 7.49 8.33 -18.76
CA PHE A 558 8.79 7.67 -18.75
C PHE A 558 9.19 7.37 -17.31
N ASP A 559 9.47 6.12 -17.03
CA ASP A 559 9.95 5.68 -15.72
C ASP A 559 11.41 5.20 -15.81
N LYS A 560 12.12 5.27 -14.69
CA LYS A 560 13.47 4.77 -14.52
C LYS A 560 13.58 4.13 -13.13
N PHE A 561 14.26 2.98 -13.05
CA PHE A 561 14.52 2.27 -11.80
C PHE A 561 15.98 1.90 -11.64
N HIS A 562 16.41 1.90 -10.39
CA HIS A 562 17.72 1.44 -10.00
C HIS A 562 17.63 0.69 -8.68
N ASN A 563 17.67 -0.64 -8.74
CA ASN A 563 17.69 -1.52 -7.57
C ASN A 563 19.15 -1.76 -7.17
N LYS A 564 19.47 -1.55 -5.90
CA LYS A 564 20.82 -1.61 -5.34
C LYS A 564 20.87 -2.59 -4.17
N LEU A 565 21.98 -3.33 -4.09
CA LEU A 565 22.34 -4.16 -2.94
C LEU A 565 22.90 -3.32 -1.79
N ALA A 566 23.07 -3.92 -0.62
CA ALA A 566 23.71 -3.32 0.55
C ALA A 566 25.12 -2.76 0.25
N SER A 567 25.85 -3.39 -0.64
CA SER A 567 27.16 -2.94 -1.12
C SER A 567 27.12 -1.67 -1.99
N GLY A 568 25.93 -1.22 -2.40
CA GLY A 568 25.73 -0.18 -3.42
C GLY A 568 25.83 -0.68 -4.87
N ALA A 569 26.16 -1.97 -5.08
CA ALA A 569 26.19 -2.55 -6.41
C ALA A 569 24.78 -2.56 -7.04
N THR A 570 24.74 -2.35 -8.36
CA THR A 570 23.49 -2.41 -9.12
C THR A 570 23.02 -3.86 -9.23
N PHE A 571 21.83 -4.16 -8.70
CA PHE A 571 21.18 -5.44 -8.92
C PHE A 571 20.45 -5.44 -10.27
N ALA A 572 19.54 -4.50 -10.48
CA ALA A 572 18.84 -4.31 -11.74
C ALA A 572 18.59 -2.81 -11.99
N LYS A 573 18.52 -2.42 -13.25
CA LYS A 573 18.19 -1.04 -13.64
C LYS A 573 17.41 -1.02 -14.95
N ALA A 574 16.58 0.01 -15.11
CA ALA A 574 15.99 0.38 -16.39
C ALA A 574 16.08 1.89 -16.53
N ASP A 575 16.44 2.36 -17.71
CA ASP A 575 16.51 3.78 -18.02
C ASP A 575 15.18 4.28 -18.64
N PHE A 576 15.02 5.59 -18.76
CA PHE A 576 13.79 6.20 -19.29
C PHE A 576 13.41 5.71 -20.70
N SER A 577 14.40 5.39 -21.54
CA SER A 577 14.18 4.83 -22.88
C SER A 577 13.53 3.45 -22.87
N ASP A 578 13.72 2.69 -21.79
CA ASP A 578 13.27 1.31 -21.68
C ASP A 578 11.80 1.22 -21.21
N MET A 579 11.31 2.31 -20.62
CA MET A 579 10.01 2.34 -19.93
C MET A 579 9.13 3.49 -20.41
N MET A 580 9.02 3.65 -21.72
CA MET A 580 8.10 4.61 -22.34
C MET A 580 6.67 4.03 -22.33
N ALA A 581 5.75 4.71 -21.67
CA ALA A 581 4.36 4.32 -21.44
C ALA A 581 3.38 5.29 -22.13
N PRO A 582 3.06 5.10 -23.43
CA PRO A 582 2.04 5.89 -24.11
C PRO A 582 0.65 5.53 -23.59
N ARG A 583 -0.21 6.54 -23.50
CA ARG A 583 -1.62 6.41 -23.10
C ARG A 583 -2.48 7.32 -23.98
N VAL A 584 -3.52 6.76 -24.55
CA VAL A 584 -4.45 7.50 -25.41
C VAL A 584 -5.86 7.14 -24.96
N GLY A 585 -6.69 8.15 -24.77
CA GLY A 585 -8.09 7.98 -24.40
C GLY A 585 -9.00 8.96 -25.12
N PHE A 586 -10.28 8.64 -25.14
CA PHE A 586 -11.31 9.57 -25.58
C PHE A 586 -12.53 9.47 -24.66
N SER A 587 -13.25 10.58 -24.56
CA SER A 587 -14.57 10.64 -23.93
C SER A 587 -15.51 11.47 -24.80
N TRP A 588 -16.61 10.86 -25.22
CA TRP A 588 -17.59 11.47 -26.10
C TRP A 588 -18.95 11.55 -25.39
N ASP A 589 -19.38 12.79 -25.13
CA ASP A 589 -20.75 13.09 -24.74
C ASP A 589 -21.65 13.01 -25.99
N MET A 590 -22.28 11.85 -26.20
CA MET A 590 -23.01 11.55 -27.44
C MET A 590 -24.21 12.45 -27.69
N LYS A 591 -24.80 13.01 -26.63
CA LYS A 591 -25.97 13.89 -26.71
C LYS A 591 -25.63 15.37 -26.50
N GLY A 592 -24.45 15.67 -25.97
CA GLY A 592 -24.03 17.01 -25.62
C GLY A 592 -24.71 17.57 -24.35
N ASP A 593 -25.42 16.74 -23.61
CA ASP A 593 -26.16 17.11 -22.41
C ASP A 593 -25.56 16.50 -21.14
N GLY A 594 -24.41 15.79 -21.25
CA GLY A 594 -23.72 15.13 -20.14
C GLY A 594 -24.40 13.86 -19.61
N THR A 595 -25.47 13.37 -20.26
CA THR A 595 -26.21 12.18 -19.79
C THR A 595 -25.70 10.89 -20.38
N THR A 596 -25.02 10.93 -21.54
CA THR A 596 -24.65 9.72 -22.30
C THR A 596 -23.21 9.82 -22.76
N LYS A 597 -22.36 8.96 -22.22
CA LYS A 597 -20.93 8.92 -22.45
C LYS A 597 -20.51 7.62 -23.13
N LEU A 598 -19.77 7.73 -24.24
CA LEU A 598 -18.94 6.66 -24.78
C LEU A 598 -17.49 7.03 -24.53
N PHE A 599 -16.69 6.12 -23.98
CA PHE A 599 -15.28 6.39 -23.70
C PHE A 599 -14.41 5.18 -24.00
N GLY A 600 -13.14 5.41 -24.21
CA GLY A 600 -12.19 4.33 -24.40
C GLY A 600 -10.76 4.76 -24.10
N ASN A 601 -9.91 3.78 -23.83
CA ASN A 601 -8.51 3.94 -23.51
C ASN A 601 -7.66 2.85 -24.14
N ALA A 602 -6.45 3.21 -24.52
CA ALA A 602 -5.37 2.29 -24.84
C ALA A 602 -4.09 2.79 -24.16
N GLY A 603 -3.45 1.95 -23.36
CA GLY A 603 -2.30 2.39 -22.58
C GLY A 603 -1.31 1.26 -22.27
N ARG A 604 -0.05 1.66 -22.09
CA ARG A 604 1.02 0.80 -21.57
C ARG A 604 1.37 1.19 -20.15
N TYR A 605 1.57 0.18 -19.31
CA TYR A 605 1.85 0.34 -17.89
C TYR A 605 3.01 -0.55 -17.49
N TYR A 606 3.97 0.01 -16.73
CA TYR A 606 5.14 -0.68 -16.21
C TYR A 606 5.05 -0.85 -14.70
N ILE A 607 5.66 -1.94 -14.20
CA ILE A 607 5.84 -2.18 -12.79
C ILE A 607 7.33 -2.43 -12.50
N PRO A 608 7.91 -1.82 -11.43
CA PRO A 608 9.30 -2.04 -11.04
C PRO A 608 9.49 -3.41 -10.40
N LEU A 609 10.73 -3.91 -10.42
CA LEU A 609 11.15 -4.99 -9.54
C LEU A 609 10.99 -4.58 -8.08
N THR A 610 10.50 -5.49 -7.26
CA THR A 610 10.30 -5.25 -5.82
C THR A 610 11.61 -5.37 -5.05
N ASN A 611 11.72 -4.67 -3.90
CA ASN A 611 12.84 -4.84 -2.99
C ASN A 611 12.98 -6.29 -2.51
N LYS A 612 11.86 -7.04 -2.41
CA LYS A 612 11.87 -8.48 -2.08
C LYS A 612 12.70 -9.31 -3.04
N LEU A 613 12.60 -9.06 -4.36
CA LEU A 613 13.40 -9.79 -5.34
C LEU A 613 14.88 -9.42 -5.22
N THR A 614 15.18 -8.14 -5.03
CA THR A 614 16.56 -7.67 -4.84
C THR A 614 17.19 -8.27 -3.59
N ASP A 615 16.48 -8.32 -2.47
CA ASP A 615 16.93 -8.93 -1.22
C ASP A 615 17.09 -10.46 -1.36
N TYR A 616 16.12 -11.15 -1.94
CA TYR A 616 16.11 -12.61 -2.02
C TYR A 616 17.20 -13.17 -2.94
N PHE A 617 17.43 -12.53 -4.11
CA PHE A 617 18.39 -13.01 -5.08
C PHE A 617 19.76 -12.31 -4.99
N GLY A 618 19.82 -11.13 -4.41
CA GLY A 618 21.05 -10.35 -4.25
C GLY A 618 21.56 -10.29 -2.81
N GLY A 619 20.77 -10.70 -1.84
CA GLY A 619 21.17 -10.82 -0.44
C GLY A 619 21.98 -12.09 -0.16
N GLY A 620 22.63 -12.12 1.00
CA GLY A 620 23.34 -13.31 1.46
C GLY A 620 22.48 -14.15 2.40
N THR A 621 22.73 -15.46 2.41
CA THR A 621 22.19 -16.41 3.41
C THR A 621 23.32 -17.16 4.07
N THR A 622 23.35 -17.17 5.39
CA THR A 622 24.17 -18.09 6.19
C THR A 622 23.30 -19.28 6.58
N ASP A 623 23.68 -20.47 6.18
CA ASP A 623 22.99 -21.73 6.51
C ASP A 623 24.06 -22.77 6.84
N GLU A 624 24.46 -22.79 8.10
CA GLU A 624 25.57 -23.58 8.62
C GLU A 624 25.04 -24.68 9.52
N HIS A 625 25.52 -25.90 9.33
CA HIS A 625 25.19 -27.05 10.14
C HIS A 625 26.42 -27.59 10.89
N THR A 626 26.35 -27.64 12.20
CA THR A 626 27.39 -28.24 13.04
C THR A 626 26.81 -29.48 13.74
N TYR A 627 27.49 -30.61 13.56
CA TYR A 627 27.03 -31.87 14.12
C TYR A 627 27.75 -32.19 15.43
N TYR A 628 26.98 -32.56 16.45
CA TYR A 628 27.51 -32.93 17.76
C TYR A 628 27.00 -34.31 18.16
N VAL A 629 27.77 -35.04 18.99
CA VAL A 629 27.28 -36.21 19.72
C VAL A 629 26.25 -35.71 20.72
N LEU A 630 25.10 -36.34 20.81
CA LEU A 630 24.14 -36.10 21.89
C LEU A 630 24.45 -36.99 23.06
N ASN A 631 25.05 -36.45 24.15
CA ASN A 631 25.36 -37.18 25.37
C ASN A 631 24.08 -37.53 26.16
N GLY A 632 23.14 -36.59 26.18
CA GLY A 632 21.87 -36.68 26.89
C GLY A 632 21.09 -35.39 26.87
N TRP A 633 20.19 -35.23 27.82
CA TRP A 633 19.37 -34.05 27.97
C TRP A 633 19.59 -33.42 29.34
N ILE A 634 19.74 -32.10 29.38
CA ILE A 634 19.85 -31.32 30.62
C ILE A 634 18.49 -30.65 30.84
N GLN A 635 17.93 -30.88 32.04
CA GLN A 635 16.68 -30.26 32.45
C GLN A 635 16.93 -28.83 32.92
N GLN A 636 16.15 -27.90 32.39
CA GLN A 636 16.17 -26.48 32.77
C GLN A 636 14.76 -26.02 33.13
N THR A 637 14.66 -24.83 33.72
CA THR A 637 13.39 -24.20 34.07
C THR A 637 13.30 -22.84 33.39
N HIS A 638 12.21 -22.60 32.67
CA HIS A 638 11.97 -21.36 31.98
C HIS A 638 11.86 -20.19 32.98
N PRO A 639 12.63 -19.11 32.82
CA PRO A 639 12.74 -18.05 33.84
C PRO A 639 11.44 -17.28 34.05
N VAL A 640 10.58 -17.22 33.04
CA VAL A 640 9.31 -16.45 33.07
C VAL A 640 8.12 -17.35 33.46
N THR A 641 8.00 -18.52 32.82
CA THR A 641 6.83 -19.39 32.98
C THR A 641 6.98 -20.42 34.08
N GLY A 642 8.21 -20.68 34.56
CA GLY A 642 8.52 -21.76 35.49
C GLY A 642 8.37 -23.17 34.88
N ALA A 643 8.09 -23.28 33.59
CA ALA A 643 7.95 -24.56 32.90
C ALA A 643 9.31 -25.26 32.77
N THR A 644 9.30 -26.58 32.99
CA THR A 644 10.50 -27.43 32.83
C THR A 644 10.64 -27.80 31.34
N TYR A 645 11.88 -27.74 30.84
CA TYR A 645 12.22 -28.11 29.46
C TYR A 645 13.61 -28.80 29.41
N LEU A 646 13.88 -29.45 28.29
CA LEU A 646 15.15 -30.13 28.03
C LEU A 646 15.98 -29.35 27.00
N VAL A 647 17.27 -29.23 27.27
CA VAL A 647 18.27 -28.78 26.29
C VAL A 647 19.27 -29.91 26.00
N PRO A 648 19.84 -29.97 24.77
CA PRO A 648 20.79 -31.03 24.46
C PRO A 648 22.09 -30.84 25.24
N ASP A 649 22.57 -31.95 25.86
CA ASP A 649 23.93 -32.03 26.35
C ASP A 649 24.85 -32.36 25.17
N LEU A 650 25.53 -31.32 24.64
CA LEU A 650 26.38 -31.41 23.47
C LEU A 650 27.70 -32.08 23.84
N GLY A 651 27.94 -33.22 23.23
CA GLY A 651 29.24 -33.91 23.25
C GLY A 651 30.21 -33.36 22.22
N PRO A 652 31.25 -34.15 21.87
CA PRO A 652 32.20 -33.71 20.84
C PRO A 652 31.58 -33.40 19.51
N GLN A 653 32.10 -32.36 18.82
CA GLN A 653 31.73 -32.05 17.44
C GLN A 653 32.18 -33.18 16.51
N ILE A 654 31.34 -33.46 15.48
CA ILE A 654 31.58 -34.49 14.48
C ILE A 654 31.93 -33.84 13.16
N GLY A 655 33.21 -33.76 12.85
CA GLY A 655 33.72 -33.16 11.60
C GLY A 655 33.67 -31.63 11.58
N PRO A 656 33.90 -31.04 10.42
CA PRO A 656 33.87 -29.59 10.22
C PRO A 656 32.42 -29.09 10.21
N VAL A 657 32.26 -27.77 10.30
CA VAL A 657 30.97 -27.10 10.01
C VAL A 657 30.64 -27.34 8.55
N ASN A 658 29.41 -27.76 8.26
CA ASN A 658 28.89 -27.82 6.90
C ASN A 658 28.36 -26.43 6.53
N THR A 659 28.91 -25.87 5.49
CA THR A 659 28.56 -24.56 4.93
C THR A 659 27.96 -24.67 3.52
N ASP A 660 27.57 -25.88 3.09
CA ASP A 660 27.04 -26.11 1.73
C ASP A 660 25.71 -25.38 1.49
N GLY A 661 25.00 -25.04 2.57
CA GLY A 661 23.78 -24.22 2.53
C GLY A 661 24.02 -22.72 2.46
N ASN A 662 25.28 -22.27 2.68
CA ASN A 662 25.61 -20.86 2.60
C ASN A 662 25.44 -20.38 1.15
N ALA A 663 24.70 -19.31 1.00
CA ALA A 663 24.59 -18.56 -0.24
C ALA A 663 25.06 -17.12 0.03
N PRO A 664 26.37 -16.83 -0.08
CA PRO A 664 26.85 -15.46 0.08
C PRO A 664 26.18 -14.55 -0.96
N ALA A 665 26.09 -13.25 -0.64
CA ALA A 665 25.71 -12.27 -1.66
C ALA A 665 26.59 -12.46 -2.90
N PRO A 666 26.03 -12.46 -4.11
CA PRO A 666 26.81 -12.79 -5.30
C PRO A 666 27.93 -11.78 -5.51
N ASP A 667 29.16 -12.27 -5.66
CA ASP A 667 30.32 -11.43 -6.02
C ASP A 667 30.10 -10.75 -7.37
N ASP A 668 29.41 -11.43 -8.27
CA ASP A 668 28.95 -10.92 -9.55
C ASP A 668 27.43 -11.00 -9.66
N VAL A 669 26.75 -9.87 -9.58
CA VAL A 669 25.28 -9.76 -9.63
C VAL A 669 24.70 -10.41 -10.89
N ARG A 670 25.50 -10.55 -11.96
CA ARG A 670 25.09 -11.20 -13.21
C ARG A 670 24.75 -12.69 -13.04
N THR A 671 25.16 -13.31 -11.96
CA THR A 671 24.75 -14.69 -11.62
C THR A 671 23.35 -14.77 -11.04
N ALA A 672 22.82 -13.66 -10.52
CA ALA A 672 21.50 -13.57 -9.90
C ALA A 672 20.43 -12.92 -10.81
N VAL A 673 20.87 -12.16 -11.81
CA VAL A 673 19.96 -11.44 -12.72
C VAL A 673 20.55 -11.36 -14.13
N ALA A 674 19.73 -11.60 -15.15
CA ALA A 674 20.14 -11.50 -16.55
C ALA A 674 20.62 -10.08 -16.90
N ARG A 675 21.71 -9.98 -17.69
CA ARG A 675 22.31 -8.69 -18.11
C ARG A 675 21.36 -7.84 -18.95
N ASP A 676 20.50 -8.49 -19.69
CA ASP A 676 19.52 -7.91 -20.61
C ASP A 676 18.09 -7.96 -20.05
N LEU A 677 17.94 -8.11 -18.71
CA LEU A 677 16.63 -8.13 -18.05
C LEU A 677 15.85 -6.86 -18.39
N LYS A 678 14.63 -7.05 -18.88
CA LYS A 678 13.70 -5.97 -19.22
C LYS A 678 12.54 -5.93 -18.22
N GLN A 679 12.00 -4.74 -18.02
CA GLN A 679 10.95 -4.54 -17.03
C GLN A 679 9.60 -5.15 -17.46
N VAL A 680 8.82 -5.57 -16.46
CA VAL A 680 7.45 -6.06 -16.65
C VAL A 680 6.56 -4.95 -17.18
N PHE A 681 5.79 -5.23 -18.22
CA PHE A 681 4.77 -4.30 -18.71
C PHE A 681 3.51 -5.01 -19.17
N GLN A 682 2.44 -4.25 -19.13
CA GLN A 682 1.10 -4.64 -19.58
C GLN A 682 0.57 -3.63 -20.57
N ASP A 683 -0.06 -4.10 -21.63
CA ASP A 683 -0.89 -3.30 -22.52
C ASP A 683 -2.36 -3.50 -22.15
N GLU A 684 -3.11 -2.40 -22.05
CA GLU A 684 -4.52 -2.36 -21.65
C GLU A 684 -5.35 -1.61 -22.69
N TYR A 685 -6.54 -2.14 -22.98
CA TYR A 685 -7.54 -1.54 -23.85
C TYR A 685 -8.89 -1.56 -23.15
N ILE A 686 -9.54 -0.42 -23.07
CA ILE A 686 -10.86 -0.26 -22.43
C ILE A 686 -11.81 0.41 -23.43
N LEU A 687 -13.03 -0.10 -23.49
CA LEU A 687 -14.17 0.55 -24.14
C LEU A 687 -15.35 0.51 -23.17
N GLY A 688 -15.94 1.67 -22.90
CA GLY A 688 -17.01 1.81 -21.92
C GLY A 688 -18.14 2.74 -22.42
N PHE A 689 -19.32 2.44 -21.92
CA PHE A 689 -20.52 3.23 -22.15
C PHE A 689 -21.20 3.51 -20.80
N GLN A 690 -21.63 4.75 -20.58
CA GLN A 690 -22.37 5.16 -19.38
C GLN A 690 -23.57 6.01 -19.76
N GLN A 691 -24.70 5.82 -19.09
CA GLN A 691 -25.89 6.61 -19.29
C GLN A 691 -26.62 6.88 -17.99
N ALA A 692 -26.96 8.14 -17.74
CA ALA A 692 -27.93 8.53 -16.73
C ALA A 692 -29.34 8.37 -17.32
N ILE A 693 -30.19 7.56 -16.67
CA ILE A 693 -31.60 7.36 -17.05
C ILE A 693 -32.44 8.51 -16.51
N ASN A 694 -32.18 8.89 -15.28
CA ASN A 694 -32.81 10.01 -14.58
C ASN A 694 -31.95 10.48 -13.41
N GLN A 695 -32.46 11.34 -12.57
CA GLN A 695 -31.75 11.87 -11.40
C GLN A 695 -31.34 10.80 -10.35
N ALA A 696 -31.99 9.62 -10.36
CA ALA A 696 -31.75 8.56 -9.37
C ALA A 696 -30.96 7.37 -9.95
N TRP A 697 -31.04 7.12 -11.27
CA TRP A 697 -30.51 5.93 -11.90
C TRP A 697 -29.53 6.24 -13.03
N SER A 698 -28.38 5.59 -13.00
CA SER A 698 -27.44 5.51 -14.09
C SER A 698 -26.98 4.07 -14.26
N TYR A 699 -26.51 3.71 -15.45
CA TYR A 699 -25.87 2.43 -15.71
C TYR A 699 -24.62 2.60 -16.56
N GLY A 700 -23.70 1.66 -16.44
CA GLY A 700 -22.49 1.62 -17.26
C GLY A 700 -22.11 0.20 -17.62
N VAL A 701 -21.46 0.04 -18.76
CA VAL A 701 -20.89 -1.22 -19.25
C VAL A 701 -19.48 -0.94 -19.72
N ASN A 702 -18.50 -1.70 -19.21
CA ASN A 702 -17.11 -1.60 -19.60
C ASN A 702 -16.62 -2.96 -20.11
N ALA A 703 -15.86 -2.94 -21.20
CA ALA A 703 -15.07 -4.07 -21.67
C ALA A 703 -13.59 -3.71 -21.51
N THR A 704 -12.84 -4.57 -20.82
CA THR A 704 -11.41 -4.38 -20.59
C THR A 704 -10.64 -5.59 -21.11
N TYR A 705 -9.63 -5.35 -21.94
CA TYR A 705 -8.67 -6.35 -22.38
C TYR A 705 -7.28 -5.97 -21.88
N ARG A 706 -6.62 -6.88 -21.16
CA ARG A 706 -5.27 -6.72 -20.62
C ARG A 706 -4.37 -7.84 -21.09
N LYS A 707 -3.15 -7.50 -21.40
CA LYS A 707 -2.12 -8.45 -21.75
C LYS A 707 -0.81 -8.10 -21.04
N VAL A 708 -0.38 -8.92 -20.10
CA VAL A 708 1.00 -8.90 -19.61
C VAL A 708 1.86 -9.37 -20.78
N THR A 709 2.61 -8.46 -21.37
CA THR A 709 3.40 -8.74 -22.58
C THR A 709 4.79 -9.25 -22.22
N ARG A 710 5.31 -8.81 -21.07
CA ARG A 710 6.58 -9.27 -20.54
C ARG A 710 6.45 -9.55 -19.06
N ALA A 711 6.93 -10.70 -18.61
CA ALA A 711 7.01 -11.09 -17.23
C ALA A 711 8.48 -11.22 -16.78
N VAL A 712 8.68 -11.38 -15.50
CA VAL A 712 9.96 -11.70 -14.86
C VAL A 712 9.74 -12.94 -14.01
N GLU A 713 10.66 -13.90 -14.08
CA GLU A 713 10.61 -15.17 -13.37
C GLU A 713 12.01 -15.61 -12.98
N ASP A 714 12.15 -16.40 -11.94
CA ASP A 714 13.39 -17.11 -11.66
C ASP A 714 13.43 -18.43 -12.44
N ALA A 715 14.58 -18.75 -12.99
CA ALA A 715 14.75 -19.93 -13.82
C ALA A 715 15.93 -20.80 -13.37
N ARG A 716 15.67 -22.08 -13.16
CA ARG A 716 16.74 -23.02 -12.87
C ARG A 716 17.45 -23.41 -14.16
N ILE A 717 18.74 -23.03 -14.31
CA ILE A 717 19.49 -23.21 -15.56
C ILE A 717 20.56 -24.30 -15.49
N ASN A 718 20.65 -25.05 -14.40
CA ASN A 718 21.66 -26.12 -14.20
C ASN A 718 21.53 -27.34 -15.13
N HIS A 719 20.60 -27.35 -16.05
CA HIS A 719 20.38 -28.42 -17.01
C HIS A 719 20.52 -27.99 -18.49
N VAL A 720 21.05 -26.81 -18.74
CA VAL A 720 21.29 -26.37 -20.13
C VAL A 720 22.47 -27.14 -20.71
N ALA A 721 22.21 -27.92 -21.73
CA ALA A 721 23.26 -28.65 -22.45
C ALA A 721 24.32 -27.68 -22.97
N GLY A 722 25.58 -27.87 -22.58
CA GLY A 722 26.69 -27.01 -22.97
C GLY A 722 27.15 -25.97 -21.94
N CYS A 723 26.45 -25.87 -20.77
CA CYS A 723 26.86 -24.99 -19.64
C CYS A 723 27.18 -25.83 -18.38
N PRO A 724 28.23 -26.69 -18.38
CA PRO A 724 28.55 -27.60 -17.27
C PRO A 724 29.07 -26.91 -16.00
N TRP A 725 29.41 -25.61 -16.08
CA TRP A 725 29.93 -24.80 -14.96
C TRP A 725 28.84 -24.04 -14.21
N TYR A 726 27.59 -24.11 -14.60
CA TYR A 726 26.49 -23.45 -13.91
C TYR A 726 25.91 -24.38 -12.84
N SER A 727 26.29 -24.16 -11.59
CA SER A 727 25.96 -25.03 -10.47
C SER A 727 24.69 -24.56 -9.73
N GLY A 728 23.53 -24.67 -10.37
CA GLY A 728 22.25 -24.65 -9.62
C GLY A 728 21.69 -23.29 -9.21
N ASP A 729 22.20 -22.19 -9.78
CA ASP A 729 21.66 -20.85 -9.51
C ASP A 729 20.32 -20.61 -10.20
N TRP A 730 19.52 -19.72 -9.60
CA TRP A 730 18.19 -19.34 -10.07
C TRP A 730 18.19 -17.86 -10.46
N PRO A 731 18.77 -17.48 -11.62
CA PRO A 731 18.78 -16.09 -12.04
C PRO A 731 17.36 -15.61 -12.43
N ILE A 732 17.11 -14.33 -12.21
CA ILE A 732 15.92 -13.65 -12.70
C ILE A 732 16.08 -13.38 -14.20
N ILE A 733 15.09 -13.81 -14.98
CA ILE A 733 15.07 -13.69 -16.45
C ILE A 733 13.70 -13.20 -16.95
N ASN A 734 13.61 -12.88 -18.23
CA ASN A 734 12.33 -12.71 -18.93
C ASN A 734 11.97 -14.02 -19.64
N PRO A 735 11.00 -14.80 -19.17
CA PRO A 735 10.63 -16.07 -19.80
C PRO A 735 10.10 -15.85 -21.21
N GLY A 736 10.55 -16.71 -22.15
CA GLY A 736 10.18 -16.64 -23.56
C GLY A 736 10.97 -15.64 -24.41
N GLU A 737 11.93 -14.91 -23.83
CA GLU A 737 12.89 -14.06 -24.54
C GLU A 737 14.29 -14.70 -24.52
N SER A 738 15.15 -14.32 -25.47
CA SER A 738 16.58 -14.68 -25.40
C SER A 738 17.21 -13.96 -24.22
N THR A 739 17.97 -14.68 -23.41
CA THR A 739 18.55 -14.18 -22.16
C THR A 739 20.08 -14.26 -22.22
N THR A 740 20.74 -13.20 -21.81
CA THR A 740 22.21 -13.13 -21.63
C THR A 740 22.54 -13.20 -20.15
N LEU A 741 23.18 -14.27 -19.74
CA LEU A 741 23.64 -14.52 -18.38
C LEU A 741 25.09 -14.10 -18.20
#